data_60aca82a0288c9dd17bba160bff3aa0b
#
_entry.id   60aca82a0288c9dd17bba160bff3aa0b
#
_cell.length_a   1.000
_cell.length_b   1.000
_cell.length_c   1.000
_cell.angle_alpha   90.00
_cell.angle_beta   90.00
_cell.angle_gamma   90.00
#
_symmetry.space_group_name_H-M   'P 1'
#
loop_
_entity.id
_entity.type
_entity.pdbx_description
1 polymer ?
#
loop_
_entity_poly.entity_id
_entity_poly.type
_entity_poly.pdbx_seq_one_letter_code
_entity_poly.pdbx_strand_id
1 'polypeptide(L)'
;MKITLPDNSSRELPEGSSGYDLAKDIGPGLAKSAVAVTIDGVQKDLHDEIMTDSSVSIITIDSDEGLEIMRHTLTAQVLARAIKNLYPKSKLAIGPTIEDGFYYDVESEEVISSDDLNKIEEEMKKIIKSKSSITKKLVSKSEAMKVFKSNKEPYKEIIINESDQDDSFQLYYQEDEKFVDLCRGPHLPNLGFIGSFKLTKVSGAYWKGDSNNSMLTRIYGTAFNSDKDLQQHLDNLEEALKRDHRKLGKEMDLFHFQDEAPGMVFWHPYGWNIYKTLQSFIRNKLDKNGYLEINTPQVVDRKLWEASGHWDKYRENMFITEIDEEHANEKRVNALKPMNCPCHVQVYNQGIRSYKDLPIRYAEFGSCHRYEASGTMHGLMRVRGFTQDDGHIFCTQDQIESETALFISLLSEIYSDLGFKEFDIKLSTRPEVRIGSDEVWDKAESALENAIKKLDYPYKVDEGDGAFYGPKLDFVLTDAIGREWQCGTFQADFNLPDRLDAEYVGEDGNKHHPVMIHRAILGSFERFIGILIENYAGKLPFWLAPQQVVIASIVSEVNDYAIEVQELLKDQDVRAEIDLRNEKISYKVRDHSSKKVPIILAIGKKEKIDQTVSVRRIGSNDTEVLDLKEAIKQIKKENSIQH
;
A
#
# COMPACT_ATOMS: atom_id res chain seq x y z
N MET A 1 -37.17 20.55 18.15
CA MET A 1 -36.13 19.55 18.48
C MET A 1 -34.79 20.25 18.60
N LYS A 2 -33.93 19.70 19.45
CA LYS A 2 -32.57 20.21 19.68
C LYS A 2 -31.56 19.45 18.82
N ILE A 3 -30.81 20.16 18.00
CA ILE A 3 -29.75 19.60 17.16
C ILE A 3 -28.41 19.98 17.78
N THR A 4 -27.56 18.98 18.04
CA THR A 4 -26.19 19.19 18.52
C THR A 4 -25.22 19.10 17.32
N LEU A 5 -24.41 20.15 17.14
CA LEU A 5 -23.42 20.24 16.06
C LEU A 5 -22.06 19.66 16.48
N PRO A 6 -21.13 19.36 15.56
CA PRO A 6 -19.81 18.80 15.88
C PRO A 6 -18.95 19.66 16.82
N ASP A 7 -19.17 20.96 16.87
CA ASP A 7 -18.52 21.90 17.79
C ASP A 7 -19.18 21.97 19.19
N ASN A 8 -20.11 21.06 19.47
CA ASN A 8 -20.96 21.00 20.67
C ASN A 8 -21.92 22.20 20.82
N SER A 9 -22.05 23.07 19.86
CA SER A 9 -23.11 24.07 19.83
C SER A 9 -24.46 23.40 19.53
N SER A 10 -25.57 24.06 19.90
CA SER A 10 -26.91 23.53 19.63
C SER A 10 -27.79 24.51 18.90
N ARG A 11 -28.67 23.97 18.06
CA ARG A 11 -29.70 24.68 17.31
C ARG A 11 -31.07 24.12 17.64
N GLU A 12 -32.07 24.96 17.61
CA GLU A 12 -33.48 24.55 17.74
C GLU A 12 -34.16 24.66 16.38
N LEU A 13 -34.65 23.55 15.87
CA LEU A 13 -35.41 23.48 14.62
C LEU A 13 -36.77 22.82 14.85
N PRO A 14 -37.79 23.12 14.01
CA PRO A 14 -39.04 22.37 13.99
C PRO A 14 -38.81 20.88 13.77
N GLU A 15 -39.66 20.03 14.32
CA GLU A 15 -39.70 18.61 14.03
C GLU A 15 -39.99 18.38 12.54
N GLY A 16 -39.25 17.44 11.90
CA GLY A 16 -39.35 17.21 10.46
C GLY A 16 -38.52 18.15 9.59
N SER A 17 -37.69 19.04 10.19
CA SER A 17 -36.70 19.81 9.41
C SER A 17 -35.64 18.88 8.83
N SER A 18 -35.19 19.23 7.63
CA SER A 18 -34.14 18.47 6.92
C SER A 18 -32.72 18.96 7.23
N GLY A 19 -31.71 18.19 6.81
CA GLY A 19 -30.31 18.66 6.81
C GLY A 19 -30.11 19.94 6.00
N TYR A 20 -30.88 20.14 4.92
CA TYR A 20 -30.86 21.38 4.15
C TYR A 20 -31.39 22.59 4.96
N ASP A 21 -32.46 22.40 5.73
CA ASP A 21 -32.99 23.46 6.58
C ASP A 21 -31.99 23.85 7.67
N LEU A 22 -31.31 22.87 8.27
CA LEU A 22 -30.23 23.11 9.20
C LEU A 22 -29.05 23.85 8.54
N ALA A 23 -28.62 23.42 7.36
CA ALA A 23 -27.53 24.09 6.63
C ALA A 23 -27.87 25.55 6.30
N LYS A 24 -29.17 25.83 5.96
CA LYS A 24 -29.68 27.15 5.67
C LYS A 24 -29.76 28.03 6.93
N ASP A 25 -30.13 27.47 8.09
CA ASP A 25 -30.14 28.16 9.36
C ASP A 25 -28.74 28.56 9.82
N ILE A 26 -27.75 27.69 9.59
CA ILE A 26 -26.33 27.97 9.90
C ILE A 26 -25.78 29.05 8.98
N GLY A 27 -26.06 28.98 7.67
CA GLY A 27 -25.64 30.02 6.74
C GLY A 27 -25.83 29.68 5.26
N PRO A 28 -26.03 30.72 4.41
CA PRO A 28 -26.30 30.50 2.98
C PRO A 28 -25.14 29.90 2.20
N GLY A 29 -23.91 30.06 2.67
CA GLY A 29 -22.71 29.42 2.07
C GLY A 29 -22.76 27.93 2.27
N LEU A 30 -23.01 27.46 3.50
CA LEU A 30 -23.12 26.05 3.83
C LEU A 30 -24.26 25.37 3.08
N ALA A 31 -25.43 26.02 3.01
CA ALA A 31 -26.59 25.50 2.27
C ALA A 31 -26.32 25.29 0.77
N LYS A 32 -25.40 26.05 0.16
CA LYS A 32 -25.01 25.89 -1.25
C LYS A 32 -24.06 24.75 -1.48
N SER A 33 -23.21 24.42 -0.52
CA SER A 33 -22.20 23.35 -0.63
C SER A 33 -22.66 22.03 0.00
N ALA A 34 -23.74 22.04 0.81
CA ALA A 34 -24.29 20.86 1.47
C ALA A 34 -24.82 19.85 0.45
N VAL A 35 -24.44 18.58 0.61
CA VAL A 35 -24.84 17.49 -0.28
C VAL A 35 -25.49 16.32 0.46
N ALA A 36 -25.19 16.14 1.75
CA ALA A 36 -25.77 15.12 2.59
C ALA A 36 -25.68 15.52 4.07
N VAL A 37 -26.15 14.68 4.96
CA VAL A 37 -26.15 14.90 6.40
C VAL A 37 -25.79 13.59 7.13
N THR A 38 -25.04 13.71 8.23
CA THR A 38 -24.86 12.60 9.18
C THR A 38 -25.73 12.86 10.40
N ILE A 39 -26.63 11.93 10.72
CA ILE A 39 -27.53 11.99 11.87
C ILE A 39 -27.19 10.84 12.79
N ASP A 40 -26.75 11.12 14.01
CA ASP A 40 -26.34 10.14 15.03
C ASP A 40 -25.34 9.09 14.47
N GLY A 41 -24.36 9.55 13.69
CA GLY A 41 -23.32 8.72 13.07
C GLY A 41 -23.73 8.02 11.77
N VAL A 42 -24.98 8.16 11.31
CA VAL A 42 -25.47 7.54 10.08
C VAL A 42 -25.61 8.58 8.97
N GLN A 43 -24.97 8.35 7.83
CA GLN A 43 -25.12 9.22 6.65
C GLN A 43 -26.51 9.05 6.01
N LYS A 44 -27.14 10.19 5.68
CA LYS A 44 -28.47 10.27 5.06
C LYS A 44 -28.49 11.35 3.97
N ASP A 45 -29.52 11.29 3.12
CA ASP A 45 -29.72 12.32 2.10
C ASP A 45 -29.98 13.69 2.74
N LEU A 46 -29.54 14.73 2.07
CA LEU A 46 -29.65 16.12 2.57
C LEU A 46 -31.06 16.52 2.94
N HIS A 47 -32.06 15.98 2.25
CA HIS A 47 -33.49 16.28 2.42
C HIS A 47 -34.23 15.29 3.33
N ASP A 48 -33.52 14.34 3.95
CA ASP A 48 -34.13 13.45 4.94
C ASP A 48 -34.54 14.23 6.19
N GLU A 49 -35.73 13.91 6.70
CA GLU A 49 -36.30 14.55 7.87
C GLU A 49 -35.59 14.13 9.15
N ILE A 50 -35.32 15.07 10.03
CA ILE A 50 -34.83 14.86 11.39
C ILE A 50 -36.05 14.89 12.32
N MET A 51 -36.30 13.79 13.04
CA MET A 51 -37.53 13.62 13.79
C MET A 51 -37.36 13.78 15.30
N THR A 52 -36.14 13.70 15.80
CA THR A 52 -35.82 13.70 17.25
C THR A 52 -34.60 14.55 17.52
N ASP A 53 -34.37 14.85 18.80
CA ASP A 53 -33.10 15.45 19.25
C ASP A 53 -31.95 14.54 18.83
N SER A 54 -30.97 15.07 18.08
CA SER A 54 -29.93 14.29 17.44
C SER A 54 -28.60 15.06 17.34
N SER A 55 -27.51 14.34 17.22
CA SER A 55 -26.23 14.87 16.80
C SER A 55 -26.17 14.91 15.27
N VAL A 56 -25.92 16.09 14.70
CA VAL A 56 -26.01 16.27 13.24
C VAL A 56 -24.78 17.00 12.71
N SER A 57 -24.18 16.46 11.67
CA SER A 57 -23.16 17.15 10.86
C SER A 57 -23.57 17.27 9.41
N ILE A 58 -23.24 18.39 8.77
CA ILE A 58 -23.51 18.62 7.35
C ILE A 58 -22.30 18.16 6.55
N ILE A 59 -22.54 17.33 5.54
CA ILE A 59 -21.54 16.91 4.57
C ILE A 59 -21.57 17.87 3.40
N THR A 60 -20.44 18.48 3.09
CA THR A 60 -20.28 19.38 1.94
C THR A 60 -19.60 18.69 0.77
N ILE A 61 -19.82 19.20 -0.44
CA ILE A 61 -19.23 18.63 -1.66
C ILE A 61 -17.70 18.62 -1.66
N ASP A 62 -17.08 19.53 -0.92
CA ASP A 62 -15.61 19.67 -0.84
C ASP A 62 -14.97 18.74 0.22
N SER A 63 -15.77 18.02 1.02
CA SER A 63 -15.25 17.01 1.97
C SER A 63 -14.99 15.68 1.29
N ASP A 64 -14.20 14.81 1.93
CA ASP A 64 -13.91 13.46 1.43
C ASP A 64 -15.20 12.64 1.31
N GLU A 65 -16.10 12.72 2.30
CA GLU A 65 -17.40 12.07 2.26
C GLU A 65 -18.27 12.64 1.13
N GLY A 66 -18.21 13.96 0.88
CA GLY A 66 -18.92 14.60 -0.23
C GLY A 66 -18.44 14.10 -1.59
N LEU A 67 -17.13 13.92 -1.74
CA LEU A 67 -16.51 13.34 -2.94
C LEU A 67 -16.95 11.89 -3.14
N GLU A 68 -17.02 11.09 -2.08
CA GLU A 68 -17.50 9.72 -2.14
C GLU A 68 -18.97 9.64 -2.57
N ILE A 69 -19.84 10.48 -2.00
CA ILE A 69 -21.26 10.60 -2.38
C ILE A 69 -21.39 11.04 -3.85
N MET A 70 -20.54 11.94 -4.32
CA MET A 70 -20.50 12.34 -5.72
C MET A 70 -20.14 11.15 -6.63
N ARG A 71 -19.09 10.40 -6.31
CA ARG A 71 -18.68 9.17 -7.04
C ARG A 71 -19.80 8.15 -7.05
N HIS A 72 -20.44 7.93 -5.90
CA HIS A 72 -21.58 7.03 -5.77
C HIS A 72 -22.75 7.46 -6.64
N THR A 73 -23.09 8.73 -6.63
CA THR A 73 -24.16 9.29 -7.48
C THR A 73 -23.80 9.20 -8.95
N LEU A 74 -22.57 9.49 -9.32
CA LEU A 74 -22.09 9.42 -10.69
C LEU A 74 -22.20 7.99 -11.24
N THR A 75 -21.84 6.97 -10.44
CA THR A 75 -21.93 5.58 -10.88
C THR A 75 -23.38 5.07 -10.94
N ALA A 76 -24.17 5.22 -9.88
CA ALA A 76 -25.50 4.64 -9.77
C ALA A 76 -26.58 5.42 -10.55
N GLN A 77 -26.45 6.74 -10.69
CA GLN A 77 -27.48 7.57 -11.31
C GLN A 77 -27.09 8.06 -12.71
N VAL A 78 -25.81 8.20 -13.03
CA VAL A 78 -25.37 8.76 -14.32
C VAL A 78 -24.81 7.70 -15.23
N LEU A 79 -23.82 6.92 -14.79
CA LEU A 79 -23.24 5.83 -15.62
C LEU A 79 -24.28 4.76 -15.92
N ALA A 80 -25.02 4.30 -14.90
CA ALA A 80 -26.08 3.31 -15.08
C ALA A 80 -27.15 3.79 -16.07
N ARG A 81 -27.60 5.05 -15.96
CA ARG A 81 -28.54 5.66 -16.91
C ARG A 81 -27.94 5.79 -18.32
N ALA A 82 -26.68 6.22 -18.46
CA ALA A 82 -26.00 6.32 -19.74
C ALA A 82 -25.92 4.95 -20.46
N ILE A 83 -25.62 3.88 -19.71
CA ILE A 83 -25.61 2.52 -20.24
C ILE A 83 -27.01 2.12 -20.72
N LYS A 84 -28.06 2.36 -19.94
CA LYS A 84 -29.45 2.05 -20.38
C LYS A 84 -29.87 2.84 -21.61
N ASN A 85 -29.45 4.11 -21.74
CA ASN A 85 -29.73 4.94 -22.91
C ASN A 85 -29.07 4.40 -24.17
N LEU A 86 -27.80 3.98 -24.07
CA LEU A 86 -27.01 3.52 -25.22
C LEU A 86 -27.23 2.04 -25.55
N TYR A 87 -27.48 1.23 -24.52
CA TYR A 87 -27.64 -0.22 -24.57
C TYR A 87 -28.92 -0.62 -23.81
N PRO A 88 -30.12 -0.38 -24.36
CA PRO A 88 -31.39 -0.52 -23.65
C PRO A 88 -31.69 -1.92 -23.10
N LYS A 89 -31.08 -2.95 -23.70
CA LYS A 89 -31.26 -4.35 -23.28
C LYS A 89 -30.31 -4.76 -22.15
N SER A 90 -29.35 -3.92 -21.77
CA SER A 90 -28.43 -4.19 -20.68
C SER A 90 -29.20 -4.34 -19.36
N LYS A 91 -28.68 -5.22 -18.49
CA LYS A 91 -29.20 -5.44 -17.14
C LYS A 91 -28.19 -4.87 -16.14
N LEU A 92 -28.69 -4.04 -15.25
CA LEU A 92 -27.89 -3.33 -14.26
C LEU A 92 -27.67 -4.21 -13.03
N ALA A 93 -26.41 -4.35 -12.58
CA ALA A 93 -26.08 -5.08 -11.36
C ALA A 93 -25.78 -4.16 -10.19
N ILE A 94 -24.51 -3.85 -9.94
CA ILE A 94 -24.08 -2.99 -8.83
C ILE A 94 -23.02 -1.98 -9.30
N GLY A 95 -22.95 -0.84 -8.59
CA GLY A 95 -21.98 0.23 -8.85
C GLY A 95 -21.45 0.84 -7.57
N PRO A 96 -20.50 0.20 -6.86
CA PRO A 96 -19.89 0.75 -5.66
C PRO A 96 -18.82 1.80 -5.99
N THR A 97 -18.52 2.62 -5.01
CA THR A 97 -17.30 3.43 -4.97
C THR A 97 -16.09 2.59 -4.59
N ILE A 98 -14.92 3.04 -5.01
CA ILE A 98 -13.61 2.54 -4.61
C ILE A 98 -12.73 3.74 -4.24
N GLU A 99 -11.58 3.53 -3.63
CA GLU A 99 -10.73 4.56 -3.05
C GLU A 99 -10.57 5.82 -3.93
N ASP A 100 -10.19 5.65 -5.20
CA ASP A 100 -10.00 6.77 -6.14
C ASP A 100 -11.01 6.83 -7.28
N GLY A 101 -12.16 6.19 -7.12
CA GLY A 101 -13.12 6.17 -8.21
C GLY A 101 -14.36 5.34 -7.94
N PHE A 102 -14.82 4.68 -8.99
CA PHE A 102 -16.03 3.86 -8.96
C PHE A 102 -16.01 2.81 -10.07
N TYR A 103 -16.89 1.85 -10.01
CA TYR A 103 -17.21 1.01 -11.16
C TYR A 103 -18.70 0.69 -11.21
N TYR A 104 -19.16 0.20 -12.37
CA TYR A 104 -20.49 -0.36 -12.51
C TYR A 104 -20.44 -1.68 -13.28
N ASP A 105 -21.14 -2.71 -12.76
CA ASP A 105 -21.25 -4.02 -13.36
C ASP A 105 -22.55 -4.12 -14.15
N VAL A 106 -22.45 -4.53 -15.41
CA VAL A 106 -23.60 -4.68 -16.31
C VAL A 106 -23.52 -6.01 -17.07
N GLU A 107 -24.67 -6.66 -17.28
CA GLU A 107 -24.82 -7.71 -18.28
C GLU A 107 -25.31 -7.06 -19.58
N SER A 108 -24.59 -7.20 -20.67
CA SER A 108 -24.99 -6.65 -21.97
C SER A 108 -24.92 -7.72 -23.07
N GLU A 109 -25.93 -7.73 -23.95
CA GLU A 109 -25.90 -8.55 -25.15
C GLU A 109 -24.89 -8.05 -26.19
N GLU A 110 -24.65 -6.75 -26.19
CA GLU A 110 -23.66 -6.09 -27.02
C GLU A 110 -22.32 -6.02 -26.28
N VAL A 111 -21.21 -6.23 -26.99
CA VAL A 111 -19.88 -6.12 -26.40
C VAL A 111 -19.57 -4.65 -26.11
N ILE A 112 -19.40 -4.30 -24.85
CA ILE A 112 -18.91 -2.99 -24.42
C ILE A 112 -17.40 -3.10 -24.21
N SER A 113 -16.63 -2.32 -24.93
CA SER A 113 -15.17 -2.32 -24.92
C SER A 113 -14.62 -0.97 -24.48
N SER A 114 -13.29 -0.86 -24.36
CA SER A 114 -12.63 0.41 -24.06
C SER A 114 -12.85 1.47 -25.16
N ASP A 115 -13.17 1.07 -26.40
CA ASP A 115 -13.44 2.00 -27.49
C ASP A 115 -14.79 2.73 -27.31
N ASP A 116 -15.69 2.15 -26.52
CA ASP A 116 -17.01 2.71 -26.23
C ASP A 116 -16.99 3.76 -25.10
N LEU A 117 -15.91 3.83 -24.32
CA LEU A 117 -15.82 4.72 -23.15
C LEU A 117 -16.11 6.17 -23.49
N ASN A 118 -15.58 6.69 -24.58
CA ASN A 118 -15.81 8.08 -25.00
C ASN A 118 -17.29 8.34 -25.31
N LYS A 119 -17.96 7.40 -25.97
CA LYS A 119 -19.40 7.49 -26.29
C LYS A 119 -20.25 7.47 -25.02
N ILE A 120 -19.87 6.65 -24.04
CA ILE A 120 -20.55 6.58 -22.74
C ILE A 120 -20.33 7.89 -21.96
N GLU A 121 -19.10 8.43 -21.92
CA GLU A 121 -18.80 9.72 -21.28
C GLU A 121 -19.62 10.89 -21.90
N GLU A 122 -19.77 10.92 -23.20
CA GLU A 122 -20.58 11.95 -23.86
C GLU A 122 -22.04 11.86 -23.43
N GLU A 123 -22.58 10.66 -23.30
CA GLU A 123 -23.95 10.47 -22.81
C GLU A 123 -24.08 10.86 -21.33
N MET A 124 -23.10 10.48 -20.49
CA MET A 124 -23.03 10.92 -19.09
C MET A 124 -23.02 12.45 -18.98
N LYS A 125 -22.21 13.14 -19.78
CA LYS A 125 -22.16 14.63 -19.81
C LYS A 125 -23.51 15.25 -20.18
N LYS A 126 -24.27 14.64 -21.10
CA LYS A 126 -25.62 15.10 -21.43
C LYS A 126 -26.59 14.95 -20.24
N ILE A 127 -26.51 13.82 -19.55
CA ILE A 127 -27.33 13.55 -18.35
C ILE A 127 -27.00 14.57 -17.26
N ILE A 128 -25.72 14.80 -16.96
CA ILE A 128 -25.28 15.77 -15.94
C ILE A 128 -25.74 17.20 -16.29
N LYS A 129 -25.66 17.57 -17.57
CA LYS A 129 -26.07 18.91 -18.04
C LYS A 129 -27.55 19.22 -17.77
N SER A 130 -28.39 18.20 -17.60
CA SER A 130 -29.81 18.38 -17.24
C SER A 130 -29.97 18.95 -15.83
N LYS A 131 -28.98 18.77 -14.94
CA LYS A 131 -29.02 19.13 -13.51
C LYS A 131 -30.24 18.59 -12.78
N SER A 132 -30.77 17.45 -13.24
CA SER A 132 -31.95 16.83 -12.67
C SER A 132 -31.80 16.61 -11.16
N SER A 133 -32.86 16.86 -10.40
CA SER A 133 -32.93 16.49 -8.98
C SER A 133 -33.02 14.96 -8.84
N ILE A 134 -32.49 14.47 -7.71
CA ILE A 134 -32.56 13.07 -7.32
C ILE A 134 -33.48 12.98 -6.13
N THR A 135 -34.51 12.15 -6.24
CA THR A 135 -35.53 11.97 -5.19
C THR A 135 -35.56 10.52 -4.72
N LYS A 136 -35.59 10.35 -3.41
CA LYS A 136 -35.71 9.05 -2.75
C LYS A 136 -37.19 8.73 -2.49
N LYS A 137 -37.58 7.48 -2.76
CA LYS A 137 -38.85 6.91 -2.31
C LYS A 137 -38.58 5.67 -1.48
N LEU A 138 -39.15 5.62 -0.29
CA LEU A 138 -39.15 4.41 0.53
C LEU A 138 -40.35 3.56 0.13
N VAL A 139 -40.10 2.32 -0.21
CA VAL A 139 -41.12 1.39 -0.72
C VAL A 139 -41.00 0.01 -0.03
N SER A 140 -42.12 -0.72 -0.01
CA SER A 140 -42.13 -2.11 0.45
C SER A 140 -41.32 -3.05 -0.48
N LYS A 141 -40.91 -4.21 0.03
CA LYS A 141 -40.24 -5.26 -0.77
C LYS A 141 -41.05 -5.62 -2.00
N SER A 142 -42.38 -5.74 -1.85
CA SER A 142 -43.29 -6.10 -2.96
C SER A 142 -43.36 -5.02 -4.04
N GLU A 143 -43.34 -3.73 -3.66
CA GLU A 143 -43.33 -2.62 -4.61
C GLU A 143 -41.99 -2.51 -5.32
N ALA A 144 -40.86 -2.63 -4.60
CA ALA A 144 -39.52 -2.65 -5.19
C ALA A 144 -39.40 -3.78 -6.23
N MET A 145 -39.80 -4.99 -5.88
CA MET A 145 -39.86 -6.15 -6.80
C MET A 145 -40.69 -5.86 -8.04
N LYS A 146 -41.87 -5.23 -7.89
CA LYS A 146 -42.73 -4.89 -9.02
C LYS A 146 -42.07 -3.91 -9.99
N VAL A 147 -41.34 -2.90 -9.46
CA VAL A 147 -40.64 -1.90 -10.26
C VAL A 147 -39.54 -2.58 -11.08
N PHE A 148 -38.62 -3.34 -10.44
CA PHE A 148 -37.47 -3.92 -11.14
C PHE A 148 -37.87 -5.09 -12.06
N LYS A 149 -38.92 -5.85 -11.73
CA LYS A 149 -39.48 -6.83 -12.62
C LYS A 149 -40.08 -6.21 -13.89
N SER A 150 -40.77 -5.06 -13.76
CA SER A 150 -41.31 -4.35 -14.92
C SER A 150 -40.19 -3.75 -15.79
N ASN A 151 -39.08 -3.35 -15.19
CA ASN A 151 -37.89 -2.81 -15.88
C ASN A 151 -36.93 -3.90 -16.40
N LYS A 152 -37.22 -5.18 -16.13
CA LYS A 152 -36.41 -6.35 -16.53
C LYS A 152 -34.98 -6.29 -15.96
N GLU A 153 -34.86 -5.98 -14.68
CA GLU A 153 -33.58 -5.87 -13.96
C GLU A 153 -33.38 -7.06 -12.99
N PRO A 154 -33.02 -8.25 -13.48
CA PRO A 154 -32.98 -9.47 -12.67
C PRO A 154 -31.96 -9.40 -11.51
N TYR A 155 -30.84 -8.70 -11.67
CA TYR A 155 -29.85 -8.55 -10.60
C TYR A 155 -30.40 -7.74 -9.43
N LYS A 156 -31.22 -6.71 -9.70
CA LYS A 156 -31.90 -5.93 -8.65
C LYS A 156 -32.96 -6.80 -7.95
N GLU A 157 -33.66 -7.67 -8.68
CA GLU A 157 -34.60 -8.63 -8.08
C GLU A 157 -33.90 -9.62 -7.15
N ILE A 158 -32.70 -10.13 -7.54
CA ILE A 158 -31.86 -10.99 -6.70
C ILE A 158 -31.44 -10.24 -5.42
N ILE A 159 -30.92 -9.02 -5.53
CA ILE A 159 -30.49 -8.20 -4.39
C ILE A 159 -31.66 -7.97 -3.40
N ILE A 160 -32.84 -7.63 -3.91
CA ILE A 160 -34.03 -7.43 -3.07
C ILE A 160 -34.44 -8.72 -2.35
N ASN A 161 -34.41 -9.86 -3.04
CA ASN A 161 -34.80 -11.15 -2.47
C ASN A 161 -33.85 -11.59 -1.35
N GLU A 162 -32.55 -11.40 -1.55
CA GLU A 162 -31.51 -11.80 -0.60
C GLU A 162 -31.31 -10.82 0.55
N SER A 163 -31.94 -9.65 0.50
CA SER A 163 -31.85 -8.66 1.56
C SER A 163 -32.63 -9.09 2.79
N ASP A 164 -32.01 -8.96 3.97
CA ASP A 164 -32.65 -9.16 5.27
C ASP A 164 -33.60 -8.01 5.66
N GLN A 165 -33.71 -6.96 4.83
CA GLN A 165 -34.63 -5.84 5.05
C GLN A 165 -36.08 -6.25 4.74
N ASP A 166 -36.96 -6.11 5.71
CA ASP A 166 -38.36 -6.52 5.53
C ASP A 166 -39.23 -5.49 4.77
N ASP A 167 -39.12 -4.19 4.98
CA ASP A 167 -40.09 -3.23 4.43
C ASP A 167 -39.62 -1.78 4.20
N SER A 168 -38.35 -1.52 3.89
CA SER A 168 -37.92 -0.15 3.59
C SER A 168 -36.80 -0.09 2.55
N PHE A 169 -37.15 -0.44 1.31
CA PHE A 169 -36.22 -0.34 0.18
C PHE A 169 -36.17 1.10 -0.35
N GLN A 170 -34.96 1.61 -0.58
CA GLN A 170 -34.75 2.96 -1.11
C GLN A 170 -34.63 2.89 -2.63
N LEU A 171 -35.56 3.53 -3.31
CA LEU A 171 -35.55 3.73 -4.76
C LEU A 171 -35.25 5.18 -5.07
N TYR A 172 -34.23 5.41 -5.90
CA TYR A 172 -33.81 6.76 -6.31
C TYR A 172 -34.24 7.04 -7.74
N TYR A 173 -34.99 8.11 -7.91
CA TYR A 173 -35.56 8.58 -9.19
C TYR A 173 -34.90 9.89 -9.60
N GLN A 174 -34.71 10.07 -10.90
CA GLN A 174 -34.42 11.38 -11.46
C GLN A 174 -35.72 12.14 -11.79
N GLU A 175 -35.66 13.47 -11.84
CA GLU A 175 -36.83 14.35 -11.96
C GLU A 175 -37.83 13.97 -13.06
N ASP A 176 -37.31 13.44 -14.18
CA ASP A 176 -38.13 12.98 -15.31
C ASP A 176 -38.76 11.58 -15.11
N GLU A 177 -38.50 10.95 -13.96
CA GLU A 177 -38.92 9.57 -13.60
C GLU A 177 -38.58 8.50 -14.67
N LYS A 178 -37.74 8.82 -15.64
CA LYS A 178 -37.32 7.88 -16.71
C LYS A 178 -36.26 6.92 -16.27
N PHE A 179 -35.62 7.18 -15.14
CA PHE A 179 -34.61 6.32 -14.58
C PHE A 179 -34.84 6.10 -13.09
N VAL A 180 -34.71 4.87 -12.65
CA VAL A 180 -34.76 4.47 -11.24
C VAL A 180 -33.69 3.44 -10.96
N ASP A 181 -33.01 3.59 -9.81
CA ASP A 181 -32.06 2.58 -9.30
C ASP A 181 -32.35 2.24 -7.84
N LEU A 182 -31.98 1.00 -7.46
CA LEU A 182 -32.01 0.49 -6.10
C LEU A 182 -30.66 0.80 -5.44
N CYS A 183 -30.67 1.57 -4.38
CA CYS A 183 -29.45 1.97 -3.70
C CYS A 183 -29.68 2.26 -2.21
N ARG A 184 -28.64 2.13 -1.40
CA ARG A 184 -28.70 2.51 0.03
C ARG A 184 -28.51 4.01 0.25
N GLY A 185 -27.99 4.73 -0.75
CA GLY A 185 -27.65 6.16 -0.62
C GLY A 185 -26.48 6.42 0.34
N PRO A 186 -26.26 7.68 0.77
CA PRO A 186 -26.95 8.87 0.25
C PRO A 186 -26.52 9.23 -1.17
N HIS A 187 -27.32 10.07 -1.83
CA HIS A 187 -27.01 10.64 -3.14
C HIS A 187 -26.98 12.17 -3.10
N LEU A 188 -26.30 12.77 -4.09
CA LEU A 188 -26.35 14.22 -4.29
C LEU A 188 -27.80 14.70 -4.47
N PRO A 189 -28.16 15.90 -3.99
CA PRO A 189 -29.52 16.43 -4.16
C PRO A 189 -29.90 16.63 -5.63
N ASN A 190 -28.94 16.91 -6.49
CA ASN A 190 -29.11 17.01 -7.94
C ASN A 190 -27.79 16.80 -8.67
N LEU A 191 -27.87 16.52 -9.98
CA LEU A 191 -26.71 16.24 -10.82
C LEU A 191 -25.80 17.45 -11.07
N GLY A 192 -26.22 18.65 -10.69
CA GLY A 192 -25.42 19.87 -10.85
C GLY A 192 -24.21 19.96 -9.90
N PHE A 193 -24.14 19.11 -8.87
CA PHE A 193 -22.98 19.00 -7.98
C PHE A 193 -21.89 18.08 -8.52
N ILE A 194 -22.14 17.35 -9.62
CA ILE A 194 -21.13 16.45 -10.20
C ILE A 194 -20.01 17.28 -10.81
N GLY A 195 -18.79 17.05 -10.34
CA GLY A 195 -17.57 17.64 -10.85
C GLY A 195 -17.04 16.95 -12.12
N SER A 196 -15.75 16.87 -12.22
CA SER A 196 -15.06 16.31 -13.38
C SER A 196 -14.85 14.81 -13.24
N PHE A 197 -14.99 14.04 -14.32
CA PHE A 197 -14.86 12.59 -14.30
C PHE A 197 -14.21 12.06 -15.58
N LYS A 198 -13.68 10.83 -15.48
CA LYS A 198 -13.14 10.07 -16.60
C LYS A 198 -13.46 8.59 -16.44
N LEU A 199 -13.92 7.92 -17.51
CA LEU A 199 -13.97 6.48 -17.55
C LEU A 199 -12.59 5.94 -17.95
N THR A 200 -12.09 4.93 -17.22
CA THR A 200 -10.68 4.54 -17.30
C THR A 200 -10.45 3.21 -18.01
N LYS A 201 -11.29 2.21 -17.77
CA LYS A 201 -11.14 0.88 -18.37
C LYS A 201 -12.43 0.07 -18.35
N VAL A 202 -12.44 -0.97 -19.17
CA VAL A 202 -13.47 -2.03 -19.16
C VAL A 202 -12.78 -3.36 -18.84
N SER A 203 -13.40 -4.20 -18.02
CA SER A 203 -12.96 -5.57 -17.74
C SER A 203 -14.14 -6.52 -17.55
N GLY A 204 -13.88 -7.83 -17.62
CA GLY A 204 -14.82 -8.84 -17.15
C GLY A 204 -14.77 -8.95 -15.62
N ALA A 205 -15.91 -9.27 -15.01
CA ALA A 205 -16.01 -9.60 -13.59
C ALA A 205 -17.14 -10.62 -13.38
N TYR A 206 -16.92 -11.64 -12.56
CA TYR A 206 -17.98 -12.57 -12.20
C TYR A 206 -18.95 -11.95 -11.19
N TRP A 207 -20.25 -12.19 -11.38
CA TRP A 207 -21.26 -11.74 -10.43
C TRP A 207 -20.94 -12.25 -9.02
N LYS A 208 -20.90 -11.33 -8.05
CA LYS A 208 -20.49 -11.59 -6.64
C LYS A 208 -19.10 -12.21 -6.47
N GLY A 209 -18.23 -12.10 -7.46
CA GLY A 209 -16.86 -12.64 -7.39
C GLY A 209 -16.77 -14.16 -7.53
N ASP A 210 -17.87 -14.87 -7.79
CA ASP A 210 -17.88 -16.31 -7.94
C ASP A 210 -17.80 -16.70 -9.44
N SER A 211 -16.76 -17.44 -9.80
CA SER A 211 -16.52 -17.91 -11.18
C SER A 211 -17.60 -18.83 -11.74
N ASN A 212 -18.48 -19.37 -10.90
CA ASN A 212 -19.63 -20.16 -11.33
C ASN A 212 -20.82 -19.29 -11.78
N ASN A 213 -20.81 -18.00 -11.48
CA ASN A 213 -21.84 -17.05 -11.86
C ASN A 213 -21.59 -16.41 -13.23
N SER A 214 -22.58 -15.66 -13.73
CA SER A 214 -22.48 -14.94 -15.00
C SER A 214 -21.31 -13.97 -15.00
N MET A 215 -20.59 -13.91 -16.12
CA MET A 215 -19.57 -12.91 -16.36
C MET A 215 -20.23 -11.60 -16.80
N LEU A 216 -19.98 -10.53 -16.06
CA LEU A 216 -20.47 -9.18 -16.31
C LEU A 216 -19.37 -8.32 -16.92
N THR A 217 -19.77 -7.26 -17.58
CA THR A 217 -18.86 -6.19 -18.01
C THR A 217 -18.77 -5.16 -16.91
N ARG A 218 -17.55 -4.91 -16.41
CA ARG A 218 -17.25 -3.92 -15.39
C ARG A 218 -16.61 -2.69 -16.03
N ILE A 219 -17.27 -1.54 -15.87
CA ILE A 219 -16.81 -0.24 -16.39
C ILE A 219 -16.30 0.57 -15.21
N TYR A 220 -15.01 0.95 -15.26
CA TYR A 220 -14.37 1.75 -14.22
C TYR A 220 -14.31 3.23 -14.61
N GLY A 221 -14.37 4.08 -13.60
CA GLY A 221 -14.16 5.51 -13.75
C GLY A 221 -13.61 6.14 -12.48
N THR A 222 -13.18 7.38 -12.61
CA THR A 222 -12.74 8.23 -11.50
C THR A 222 -13.42 9.59 -11.59
N ALA A 223 -13.57 10.30 -10.46
CA ALA A 223 -14.15 11.63 -10.44
C ALA A 223 -13.58 12.47 -9.30
N PHE A 224 -13.50 13.78 -9.55
CA PHE A 224 -12.98 14.79 -8.63
C PHE A 224 -13.82 16.07 -8.71
N ASN A 225 -13.71 16.91 -7.70
CA ASN A 225 -14.49 18.15 -7.62
C ASN A 225 -14.09 19.17 -8.71
N SER A 226 -12.86 19.10 -9.22
CA SER A 226 -12.39 20.01 -10.28
C SER A 226 -11.65 19.29 -11.42
N ASP A 227 -11.61 19.94 -12.60
CA ASP A 227 -10.80 19.47 -13.74
C ASP A 227 -9.31 19.39 -13.38
N LYS A 228 -8.82 20.29 -12.53
CA LYS A 228 -7.42 20.31 -12.11
C LYS A 228 -7.08 19.06 -11.29
N ASP A 229 -7.93 18.69 -10.34
CA ASP A 229 -7.69 17.53 -9.48
C ASP A 229 -7.80 16.23 -10.28
N LEU A 230 -8.79 16.15 -11.18
CA LEU A 230 -8.91 15.03 -12.12
C LEU A 230 -7.66 14.89 -12.99
N GLN A 231 -7.17 16.01 -13.59
CA GLN A 231 -5.99 15.96 -14.45
C GLN A 231 -4.75 15.56 -13.67
N GLN A 232 -4.57 16.10 -12.45
CA GLN A 232 -3.47 15.71 -11.57
C GLN A 232 -3.50 14.21 -11.24
N HIS A 233 -4.68 13.66 -10.96
CA HIS A 233 -4.84 12.22 -10.72
C HIS A 233 -4.49 11.39 -11.97
N LEU A 234 -4.95 11.80 -13.15
CA LEU A 234 -4.63 11.11 -14.41
C LEU A 234 -3.13 11.17 -14.73
N ASP A 235 -2.49 12.32 -14.51
CA ASP A 235 -1.04 12.47 -14.68
C ASP A 235 -0.27 11.57 -13.70
N ASN A 236 -0.73 11.48 -12.45
CA ASN A 236 -0.14 10.57 -11.45
C ASN A 236 -0.30 9.09 -11.84
N LEU A 237 -1.46 8.70 -12.39
CA LEU A 237 -1.66 7.34 -12.90
C LEU A 237 -0.72 7.02 -14.09
N GLU A 238 -0.57 7.95 -15.04
CA GLU A 238 0.36 7.78 -16.15
C GLU A 238 1.80 7.69 -15.67
N GLU A 239 2.17 8.53 -14.72
CA GLU A 239 3.51 8.51 -14.12
C GLU A 239 3.75 7.22 -13.33
N ALA A 240 2.76 6.70 -12.61
CA ALA A 240 2.84 5.42 -11.93
C ALA A 240 3.11 4.25 -12.89
N LEU A 241 2.44 4.24 -14.07
CA LEU A 241 2.70 3.24 -15.11
C LEU A 241 4.11 3.32 -15.69
N LYS A 242 4.68 4.52 -15.81
CA LYS A 242 6.07 4.72 -16.25
C LYS A 242 7.08 4.22 -15.23
N ARG A 243 6.74 4.31 -13.94
CA ARG A 243 7.58 3.93 -12.80
C ARG A 243 7.40 2.49 -12.35
N ASP A 244 6.42 1.76 -12.90
CA ASP A 244 6.11 0.38 -12.47
C ASP A 244 7.38 -0.48 -12.39
N HIS A 245 7.66 -1.00 -11.18
CA HIS A 245 8.88 -1.79 -10.89
C HIS A 245 8.99 -3.06 -11.75
N ARG A 246 7.86 -3.62 -12.22
CA ARG A 246 7.85 -4.80 -13.11
C ARG A 246 8.39 -4.45 -14.49
N LYS A 247 7.99 -3.28 -15.00
CA LYS A 247 8.48 -2.75 -16.28
C LYS A 247 9.94 -2.35 -16.19
N LEU A 248 10.28 -1.54 -15.19
CA LEU A 248 11.66 -1.09 -14.97
C LEU A 248 12.59 -2.25 -14.62
N GLY A 249 12.13 -3.21 -13.80
CA GLY A 249 12.87 -4.40 -13.46
C GLY A 249 13.24 -5.24 -14.69
N LYS A 250 12.34 -5.36 -15.66
CA LYS A 250 12.62 -6.02 -16.95
C LYS A 250 13.59 -5.21 -17.81
N GLU A 251 13.38 -3.87 -17.93
CA GLU A 251 14.27 -2.99 -18.71
C GLU A 251 15.70 -2.95 -18.16
N MET A 252 15.85 -2.99 -16.83
CA MET A 252 17.12 -2.96 -16.12
C MET A 252 17.72 -4.35 -15.85
N ASP A 253 17.04 -5.43 -16.26
CA ASP A 253 17.45 -6.83 -16.04
C ASP A 253 17.67 -7.18 -14.55
N LEU A 254 16.68 -6.84 -13.70
CA LEU A 254 16.80 -6.99 -12.24
C LEU A 254 16.27 -8.32 -11.72
N PHE A 255 15.12 -8.77 -12.21
CA PHE A 255 14.44 -9.97 -11.72
C PHE A 255 13.36 -10.45 -12.69
N HIS A 256 12.88 -11.69 -12.46
CA HIS A 256 11.65 -12.19 -13.09
C HIS A 256 10.87 -13.11 -12.14
N PHE A 257 9.65 -13.44 -12.54
CA PHE A 257 8.79 -14.45 -11.93
C PHE A 257 8.46 -15.52 -12.97
N GLN A 258 8.26 -16.76 -12.51
CA GLN A 258 7.87 -17.87 -13.37
C GLN A 258 6.97 -18.86 -12.65
N ASP A 259 6.28 -19.71 -13.41
CA ASP A 259 5.21 -20.58 -12.91
C ASP A 259 5.70 -21.69 -11.96
N GLU A 260 6.96 -22.11 -12.07
CA GLU A 260 7.54 -23.14 -11.21
C GLU A 260 7.75 -22.67 -9.77
N ALA A 261 7.78 -21.36 -9.53
CA ALA A 261 7.87 -20.75 -8.21
C ALA A 261 6.95 -19.54 -8.08
N PRO A 262 5.62 -19.75 -8.06
CA PRO A 262 4.66 -18.64 -8.12
C PRO A 262 4.77 -17.76 -6.90
N GLY A 263 4.98 -16.44 -7.13
CA GLY A 263 5.16 -15.45 -6.09
C GLY A 263 6.53 -15.46 -5.41
N MET A 264 7.52 -16.14 -5.97
CA MET A 264 8.91 -16.12 -5.51
C MET A 264 9.81 -15.47 -6.56
N VAL A 265 10.74 -14.64 -6.13
CA VAL A 265 11.54 -13.79 -7.03
C VAL A 265 12.78 -14.53 -7.50
N PHE A 266 13.03 -14.55 -8.81
CA PHE A 266 14.31 -14.90 -9.41
C PHE A 266 15.13 -13.64 -9.62
N TRP A 267 16.11 -13.41 -8.77
CA TRP A 267 16.97 -12.24 -8.84
C TRP A 267 18.08 -12.43 -9.88
N HIS A 268 18.19 -11.49 -10.84
CA HIS A 268 19.28 -11.42 -11.77
C HIS A 268 20.52 -10.75 -11.12
N PRO A 269 21.71 -10.83 -11.72
CA PRO A 269 22.92 -10.23 -11.12
C PRO A 269 22.78 -8.77 -10.73
N TYR A 270 22.10 -7.94 -11.54
CA TYR A 270 21.88 -6.52 -11.24
C TYR A 270 20.91 -6.34 -10.08
N GLY A 271 19.79 -7.04 -10.08
CA GLY A 271 18.85 -7.00 -8.96
C GLY A 271 19.47 -7.50 -7.67
N TRP A 272 20.26 -8.57 -7.75
CA TRP A 272 20.98 -9.09 -6.59
C TRP A 272 22.06 -8.13 -6.07
N ASN A 273 22.65 -7.29 -6.92
CA ASN A 273 23.55 -6.22 -6.48
C ASN A 273 22.81 -5.16 -5.65
N ILE A 274 21.62 -4.73 -6.05
CA ILE A 274 20.78 -3.83 -5.24
C ILE A 274 20.49 -4.48 -3.89
N TYR A 275 20.04 -5.73 -3.91
CA TYR A 275 19.66 -6.48 -2.72
C TYR A 275 20.82 -6.56 -1.70
N LYS A 276 22.01 -7.03 -2.14
CA LYS A 276 23.19 -7.14 -1.27
C LYS A 276 23.65 -5.79 -0.72
N THR A 277 23.63 -4.75 -1.55
CA THR A 277 24.04 -3.41 -1.16
C THR A 277 23.11 -2.85 -0.09
N LEU A 278 21.79 -2.98 -0.28
CA LEU A 278 20.80 -2.56 0.71
C LEU A 278 20.91 -3.39 2.01
N GLN A 279 21.10 -4.71 1.90
CA GLN A 279 21.30 -5.58 3.06
C GLN A 279 22.54 -5.20 3.86
N SER A 280 23.66 -4.93 3.18
CA SER A 280 24.89 -4.48 3.84
C SER A 280 24.74 -3.13 4.51
N PHE A 281 24.00 -2.20 3.88
CA PHE A 281 23.67 -0.91 4.46
C PHE A 281 22.88 -1.06 5.76
N ILE A 282 21.79 -1.83 5.74
CA ILE A 282 20.96 -2.07 6.95
C ILE A 282 21.77 -2.77 8.04
N ARG A 283 22.59 -3.81 7.68
CA ARG A 283 23.46 -4.51 8.63
C ARG A 283 24.35 -3.54 9.37
N ASN A 284 25.05 -2.66 8.64
CA ASN A 284 25.95 -1.67 9.23
C ASN A 284 25.23 -0.71 10.18
N LYS A 285 23.99 -0.29 9.86
CA LYS A 285 23.17 0.55 10.73
C LYS A 285 22.74 -0.19 12.00
N LEU A 286 22.35 -1.45 11.89
CA LEU A 286 21.93 -2.27 13.02
C LEU A 286 23.11 -2.59 13.96
N ASP A 287 24.28 -2.95 13.42
CA ASP A 287 25.50 -3.20 14.20
C ASP A 287 25.89 -1.99 15.04
N LYS A 288 25.89 -0.79 14.45
CA LYS A 288 26.17 0.48 15.14
C LYS A 288 25.17 0.80 16.26
N ASN A 289 23.95 0.28 16.17
CA ASN A 289 22.88 0.48 17.15
C ASN A 289 22.74 -0.69 18.14
N GLY A 290 23.75 -1.57 18.21
CA GLY A 290 23.85 -2.62 19.21
C GLY A 290 22.92 -3.81 18.99
N TYR A 291 22.48 -4.06 17.76
CA TYR A 291 21.78 -5.27 17.40
C TYR A 291 22.73 -6.43 17.20
N LEU A 292 22.36 -7.59 17.67
CA LEU A 292 23.07 -8.85 17.49
C LEU A 292 22.41 -9.63 16.32
N GLU A 293 23.12 -9.80 15.22
CA GLU A 293 22.61 -10.56 14.08
C GLU A 293 22.59 -12.06 14.42
N ILE A 294 21.44 -12.69 14.20
CA ILE A 294 21.23 -14.13 14.36
C ILE A 294 20.68 -14.73 13.07
N ASN A 295 20.69 -16.06 12.97
CA ASN A 295 20.07 -16.78 11.86
C ASN A 295 19.36 -18.02 12.39
N THR A 296 18.08 -18.20 12.04
CA THR A 296 17.24 -19.29 12.53
C THR A 296 16.75 -20.19 11.39
N PRO A 297 16.42 -21.48 11.70
CA PRO A 297 15.98 -22.42 10.67
C PRO A 297 14.74 -21.96 9.91
N GLN A 298 14.69 -22.27 8.60
CA GLN A 298 13.52 -21.95 7.76
C GLN A 298 12.41 -22.99 7.90
N VAL A 299 12.76 -24.27 8.08
CA VAL A 299 11.81 -25.37 8.25
C VAL A 299 11.74 -25.72 9.73
N VAL A 300 10.57 -25.59 10.32
CA VAL A 300 10.36 -25.73 11.76
C VAL A 300 9.18 -26.64 12.05
N ASP A 301 9.33 -27.49 13.07
CA ASP A 301 8.30 -28.43 13.52
C ASP A 301 7.02 -27.73 13.97
N ARG A 302 5.89 -28.32 13.66
CA ARG A 302 4.52 -27.86 14.01
C ARG A 302 4.38 -27.48 15.49
N LYS A 303 5.04 -28.20 16.39
CA LYS A 303 4.93 -27.98 17.85
C LYS A 303 5.30 -26.56 18.27
N LEU A 304 6.30 -25.94 17.62
CA LEU A 304 6.66 -24.55 17.92
C LEU A 304 5.56 -23.57 17.48
N TRP A 305 4.92 -23.86 16.37
CA TRP A 305 3.82 -23.05 15.84
C TRP A 305 2.55 -23.18 16.68
N GLU A 306 2.28 -24.37 17.24
CA GLU A 306 1.20 -24.60 18.20
C GLU A 306 1.46 -23.87 19.52
N ALA A 307 2.64 -24.01 20.09
CA ALA A 307 3.02 -23.35 21.34
C ALA A 307 2.91 -21.83 21.24
N SER A 308 3.35 -21.25 20.14
CA SER A 308 3.28 -19.80 19.91
C SER A 308 1.90 -19.28 19.48
N GLY A 309 0.93 -20.16 19.15
CA GLY A 309 -0.41 -19.81 18.68
C GLY A 309 -0.52 -19.49 17.20
N HIS A 310 0.57 -19.53 16.44
CA HIS A 310 0.55 -19.28 15.00
C HIS A 310 -0.22 -20.36 14.23
N TRP A 311 -0.18 -21.61 14.71
CA TRP A 311 -0.89 -22.71 14.07
C TRP A 311 -2.40 -22.50 14.03
N ASP A 312 -2.98 -21.96 15.09
CA ASP A 312 -4.42 -21.74 15.22
C ASP A 312 -4.90 -20.49 14.47
N LYS A 313 -4.07 -19.45 14.39
CA LYS A 313 -4.46 -18.13 13.90
C LYS A 313 -3.94 -17.83 12.48
N TYR A 314 -2.91 -18.55 12.02
CA TYR A 314 -2.20 -18.20 10.77
C TYR A 314 -1.99 -19.39 9.82
N ARG A 315 -2.51 -20.57 10.14
CA ARG A 315 -2.28 -21.83 9.39
C ARG A 315 -2.60 -21.71 7.91
N GLU A 316 -3.66 -21.01 7.54
CA GLU A 316 -4.10 -20.87 6.14
C GLU A 316 -3.05 -20.17 5.26
N ASN A 317 -2.19 -19.38 5.87
CA ASN A 317 -1.10 -18.66 5.20
C ASN A 317 0.25 -19.36 5.32
N MET A 318 0.33 -20.61 5.77
CA MET A 318 1.58 -21.34 5.96
C MET A 318 1.81 -22.36 4.84
N PHE A 319 3.06 -22.48 4.40
CA PHE A 319 3.52 -23.62 3.60
C PHE A 319 3.82 -24.78 4.53
N ILE A 320 2.98 -25.80 4.49
CA ILE A 320 3.07 -26.99 5.35
C ILE A 320 3.68 -28.13 4.55
N THR A 321 4.63 -28.85 5.16
CA THR A 321 5.28 -30.02 4.60
C THR A 321 5.10 -31.23 5.51
N GLU A 322 4.73 -32.36 4.93
CA GLU A 322 4.65 -33.65 5.63
C GLU A 322 5.81 -34.54 5.20
N ILE A 323 6.50 -35.15 6.16
CA ILE A 323 7.60 -36.09 5.90
C ILE A 323 7.19 -37.46 6.43
N ASP A 324 7.21 -38.45 5.54
CA ASP A 324 7.01 -39.85 5.89
C ASP A 324 8.36 -40.42 6.37
N GLU A 325 8.47 -40.75 7.64
CA GLU A 325 9.61 -41.45 8.22
C GLU A 325 9.28 -42.96 8.28
N GLU A 326 10.08 -43.81 7.61
CA GLU A 326 9.85 -45.27 7.43
C GLU A 326 9.59 -46.02 8.75
N HIS A 327 9.95 -45.48 9.91
CA HIS A 327 9.84 -46.13 11.22
C HIS A 327 9.10 -45.31 12.26
N ALA A 328 8.44 -44.19 11.90
CA ALA A 328 7.68 -43.37 12.81
C ALA A 328 6.20 -43.79 12.78
N ASN A 329 5.56 -43.81 13.96
CA ASN A 329 4.14 -44.12 14.10
C ASN A 329 3.25 -42.98 13.57
N GLU A 330 3.80 -41.79 13.39
CA GLU A 330 3.09 -40.59 12.92
C GLU A 330 3.96 -39.83 11.91
N LYS A 331 3.31 -39.19 10.93
CA LYS A 331 3.97 -38.28 9.99
C LYS A 331 4.49 -37.05 10.71
N ARG A 332 5.72 -36.67 10.42
CA ARG A 332 6.29 -35.42 10.93
C ARG A 332 5.76 -34.25 10.09
N VAL A 333 5.10 -33.30 10.75
CA VAL A 333 4.56 -32.09 10.12
C VAL A 333 5.44 -30.91 10.45
N ASN A 334 5.96 -30.26 9.40
CA ASN A 334 6.76 -29.06 9.50
C ASN A 334 6.11 -27.94 8.69
N ALA A 335 6.52 -26.71 8.93
CA ALA A 335 6.17 -25.57 8.08
C ALA A 335 7.40 -24.74 7.77
N LEU A 336 7.41 -24.12 6.58
CA LEU A 336 8.33 -23.00 6.32
C LEU A 336 7.88 -21.83 7.20
N LYS A 337 8.83 -21.21 7.90
CA LYS A 337 8.50 -20.13 8.83
C LYS A 337 7.81 -18.95 8.12
N PRO A 338 6.61 -18.54 8.55
CA PRO A 338 5.94 -17.33 8.06
C PRO A 338 6.43 -16.07 8.76
N MET A 339 7.05 -16.26 9.95
CA MET A 339 7.57 -15.20 10.84
C MET A 339 8.79 -15.75 11.59
N ASN A 340 9.65 -14.85 12.10
CA ASN A 340 10.87 -15.20 12.81
C ASN A 340 10.68 -15.27 14.34
N CYS A 341 9.66 -14.60 14.87
CA CYS A 341 9.46 -14.35 16.30
C CYS A 341 9.56 -15.60 17.20
N PRO A 342 8.90 -16.74 16.95
CA PRO A 342 9.04 -17.92 17.83
C PRO A 342 10.47 -18.48 17.85
N CYS A 343 11.18 -18.38 16.71
CA CYS A 343 12.57 -18.86 16.63
C CYS A 343 13.52 -17.95 17.43
N HIS A 344 13.31 -16.64 17.42
CA HIS A 344 14.11 -15.70 18.23
C HIS A 344 13.93 -15.94 19.73
N VAL A 345 12.70 -16.27 20.18
CA VAL A 345 12.48 -16.69 21.57
C VAL A 345 13.27 -17.95 21.90
N GLN A 346 13.37 -18.91 20.97
CA GLN A 346 14.19 -20.12 21.21
C GLN A 346 15.68 -19.79 21.37
N VAL A 347 16.19 -18.77 20.66
CA VAL A 347 17.57 -18.27 20.85
C VAL A 347 17.71 -17.57 22.20
N TYR A 348 16.76 -16.75 22.57
CA TYR A 348 16.74 -16.08 23.88
C TYR A 348 16.78 -17.08 25.03
N ASN A 349 16.03 -18.17 24.95
CA ASN A 349 15.91 -19.22 25.98
C ASN A 349 17.16 -20.09 26.16
N GLN A 350 18.23 -19.92 25.35
CA GLN A 350 19.46 -20.73 25.46
C GLN A 350 20.36 -20.34 26.64
N GLY A 351 19.86 -19.55 27.59
CA GLY A 351 20.64 -19.21 28.79
C GLY A 351 19.80 -18.49 29.82
N ILE A 352 20.29 -18.47 31.05
CA ILE A 352 19.71 -17.69 32.12
C ILE A 352 20.01 -16.22 31.87
N ARG A 353 18.99 -15.39 31.85
CA ARG A 353 19.09 -13.93 31.65
C ARG A 353 18.84 -13.20 32.96
N SER A 354 19.53 -12.09 33.14
CA SER A 354 19.33 -11.17 34.26
C SER A 354 18.72 -9.85 33.73
N TYR A 355 18.01 -9.12 34.56
CA TYR A 355 17.53 -7.76 34.21
C TYR A 355 18.67 -6.82 33.76
N LYS A 356 19.91 -7.09 34.16
CA LYS A 356 21.10 -6.33 33.74
C LYS A 356 21.53 -6.60 32.31
N ASP A 357 21.10 -7.73 31.74
CA ASP A 357 21.38 -8.10 30.36
C ASP A 357 20.40 -7.43 29.37
N LEU A 358 19.27 -6.92 29.90
CA LEU A 358 18.22 -6.28 29.10
C LEU A 358 18.52 -4.77 28.89
N PRO A 359 18.21 -4.21 27.73
CA PRO A 359 17.54 -4.83 26.59
C PRO A 359 18.49 -5.68 25.74
N ILE A 360 18.01 -6.83 25.24
CA ILE A 360 18.71 -7.65 24.24
C ILE A 360 18.03 -7.41 22.90
N ARG A 361 18.80 -7.02 21.88
CA ARG A 361 18.30 -6.70 20.54
C ARG A 361 18.82 -7.72 19.54
N TYR A 362 17.96 -8.63 19.07
CA TYR A 362 18.27 -9.53 17.98
C TYR A 362 17.80 -8.96 16.65
N ALA A 363 18.58 -9.22 15.59
CA ALA A 363 18.21 -8.93 14.21
C ALA A 363 18.43 -10.14 13.33
N GLU A 364 17.56 -10.38 12.36
CA GLU A 364 17.69 -11.44 11.37
C GLU A 364 17.24 -10.92 10.00
N PHE A 365 18.04 -11.17 8.97
CA PHE A 365 17.55 -11.12 7.60
C PHE A 365 16.82 -12.42 7.31
N GLY A 366 15.62 -12.53 7.89
CA GLY A 366 14.87 -13.78 7.97
C GLY A 366 14.09 -14.06 6.70
N SER A 367 14.42 -15.18 6.03
CA SER A 367 13.64 -15.65 4.88
C SER A 367 12.34 -16.28 5.35
N CYS A 368 11.21 -15.62 5.05
CA CYS A 368 9.86 -16.02 5.42
C CYS A 368 9.03 -16.40 4.20
N HIS A 369 8.05 -17.28 4.41
CA HIS A 369 7.17 -17.75 3.34
C HIS A 369 5.71 -17.68 3.79
N ARG A 370 4.85 -17.01 3.00
CA ARG A 370 3.41 -16.88 3.25
C ARG A 370 2.63 -17.28 2.02
N TYR A 371 1.64 -18.16 2.20
CA TYR A 371 0.79 -18.62 1.11
C TYR A 371 -0.27 -17.56 0.78
N GLU A 372 0.16 -16.51 0.07
CA GLU A 372 -0.73 -15.47 -0.43
C GLU A 372 -1.62 -16.00 -1.55
N ALA A 373 -2.89 -15.57 -1.59
CA ALA A 373 -3.82 -15.94 -2.66
C ALA A 373 -3.29 -15.46 -4.03
N SER A 374 -3.47 -16.30 -5.07
CA SER A 374 -2.92 -16.01 -6.41
C SER A 374 -3.35 -14.66 -6.98
N GLY A 375 -4.59 -14.22 -6.72
CA GLY A 375 -5.11 -12.94 -7.19
C GLY A 375 -4.60 -11.71 -6.46
N THR A 376 -3.87 -11.87 -5.35
CA THR A 376 -3.35 -10.75 -4.54
C THR A 376 -1.87 -10.45 -4.82
N MET A 377 -1.17 -11.32 -5.56
CA MET A 377 0.24 -11.14 -5.88
C MET A 377 0.45 -9.96 -6.85
N HIS A 378 1.46 -9.13 -6.58
CA HIS A 378 1.72 -7.93 -7.38
C HIS A 378 3.23 -7.63 -7.47
N GLY A 379 3.92 -8.26 -8.39
CA GLY A 379 5.37 -8.09 -8.58
C GLY A 379 6.14 -8.26 -7.27
N LEU A 380 7.06 -7.35 -6.97
CA LEU A 380 7.81 -7.32 -5.70
C LEU A 380 6.98 -6.84 -4.52
N MET A 381 5.85 -6.15 -4.74
CA MET A 381 5.05 -5.53 -3.67
C MET A 381 4.33 -6.56 -2.81
N ARG A 382 3.95 -7.70 -3.38
CA ARG A 382 3.30 -8.79 -2.66
C ARG A 382 3.72 -10.14 -3.23
N VAL A 383 4.53 -10.85 -2.48
CA VAL A 383 5.20 -12.10 -2.84
C VAL A 383 4.91 -13.19 -1.80
N ARG A 384 5.20 -14.45 -2.14
CA ARG A 384 5.07 -15.61 -1.24
C ARG A 384 6.35 -15.95 -0.50
N GLY A 385 7.51 -15.67 -1.10
CA GLY A 385 8.83 -15.83 -0.48
C GLY A 385 9.52 -14.47 -0.41
N PHE A 386 9.93 -14.06 0.78
CA PHE A 386 10.51 -12.74 1.03
C PHE A 386 11.49 -12.78 2.20
N THR A 387 12.36 -11.79 2.27
CA THR A 387 13.29 -11.61 3.39
C THR A 387 12.89 -10.34 4.17
N GLN A 388 12.68 -10.48 5.48
CA GLN A 388 12.45 -9.35 6.37
C GLN A 388 13.77 -8.85 6.97
N ASP A 389 13.87 -7.55 7.18
CA ASP A 389 14.86 -6.94 8.09
C ASP A 389 14.34 -7.00 9.54
N ASP A 390 14.02 -8.20 9.96
CA ASP A 390 13.30 -8.45 11.20
C ASP A 390 14.18 -8.30 12.43
N GLY A 391 13.60 -7.87 13.53
CA GLY A 391 14.29 -7.79 14.81
C GLY A 391 13.35 -7.87 15.99
N HIS A 392 13.89 -8.45 17.08
CA HIS A 392 13.16 -8.62 18.31
C HIS A 392 13.98 -8.09 19.47
N ILE A 393 13.37 -7.19 20.25
CA ILE A 393 13.98 -6.58 21.41
C ILE A 393 13.32 -7.17 22.66
N PHE A 394 14.10 -7.86 23.49
CA PHE A 394 13.65 -8.34 24.78
C PHE A 394 14.02 -7.30 25.83
N CYS A 395 13.04 -6.72 26.47
CA CYS A 395 13.24 -5.62 27.42
C CYS A 395 12.31 -5.71 28.63
N THR A 396 12.57 -4.90 29.64
CA THR A 396 11.61 -4.66 30.73
C THR A 396 10.53 -3.69 30.27
N GLN A 397 9.41 -3.65 30.97
CA GLN A 397 8.33 -2.72 30.67
C GLN A 397 8.80 -1.25 30.70
N ASP A 398 9.66 -0.89 31.63
CA ASP A 398 10.20 0.47 31.78
C ASP A 398 11.13 0.89 30.64
N GLN A 399 11.66 -0.08 29.89
CA GLN A 399 12.56 0.17 28.75
C GLN A 399 11.80 0.40 27.43
N ILE A 400 10.49 0.13 27.35
CA ILE A 400 9.71 0.28 26.09
C ILE A 400 9.86 1.69 25.52
N GLU A 401 9.72 2.72 26.34
CA GLU A 401 9.82 4.11 25.90
C GLU A 401 11.18 4.45 25.28
N SER A 402 12.26 4.06 25.96
CA SER A 402 13.61 4.31 25.46
C SER A 402 13.90 3.53 24.17
N GLU A 403 13.45 2.27 24.06
CA GLU A 403 13.60 1.46 22.86
C GLU A 403 12.77 2.01 21.68
N THR A 404 11.56 2.52 21.95
CA THR A 404 10.74 3.20 20.94
C THR A 404 11.46 4.43 20.40
N ALA A 405 12.05 5.26 21.26
CA ALA A 405 12.79 6.47 20.86
C ALA A 405 14.01 6.13 20.00
N LEU A 406 14.80 5.13 20.41
CA LEU A 406 15.96 4.67 19.65
C LEU A 406 15.55 4.11 18.28
N PHE A 407 14.48 3.34 18.24
CA PHE A 407 13.99 2.78 16.98
C PHE A 407 13.51 3.88 16.01
N ILE A 408 12.71 4.84 16.46
CA ILE A 408 12.24 5.94 15.61
C ILE A 408 13.42 6.76 15.07
N SER A 409 14.44 7.03 15.90
CA SER A 409 15.64 7.72 15.47
C SER A 409 16.40 6.95 14.39
N LEU A 410 16.60 5.65 14.59
CA LEU A 410 17.27 4.77 13.62
C LEU A 410 16.49 4.68 12.30
N LEU A 411 15.16 4.51 12.39
CA LEU A 411 14.26 4.43 11.23
C LEU A 411 14.31 5.75 10.43
N SER A 412 14.24 6.90 11.12
CA SER A 412 14.30 8.22 10.48
C SER A 412 15.62 8.43 9.74
N GLU A 413 16.76 8.05 10.36
CA GLU A 413 18.08 8.10 9.72
C GLU A 413 18.12 7.24 8.44
N ILE A 414 17.67 5.98 8.53
CA ILE A 414 17.67 5.06 7.39
C ILE A 414 16.77 5.56 6.27
N TYR A 415 15.56 6.03 6.57
CA TYR A 415 14.64 6.55 5.56
C TYR A 415 15.20 7.81 4.89
N SER A 416 15.82 8.71 5.66
CA SER A 416 16.50 9.90 5.11
C SER A 416 17.63 9.52 4.15
N ASP A 417 18.49 8.56 4.51
CA ASP A 417 19.58 8.07 3.66
C ASP A 417 19.07 7.40 2.37
N LEU A 418 17.87 6.81 2.43
CA LEU A 418 17.17 6.21 1.29
C LEU A 418 16.31 7.20 0.49
N GLY A 419 16.32 8.50 0.87
CA GLY A 419 15.67 9.59 0.15
C GLY A 419 14.23 9.88 0.56
N PHE A 420 13.73 9.27 1.63
CA PHE A 420 12.41 9.57 2.21
C PHE A 420 12.59 10.51 3.40
N LYS A 421 12.16 11.76 3.26
CA LYS A 421 12.38 12.80 4.28
C LYS A 421 11.33 12.82 5.37
N GLU A 422 10.14 12.35 5.06
CA GLU A 422 8.97 12.39 5.92
C GLU A 422 8.28 11.02 5.94
N PHE A 423 7.67 10.70 7.05
CA PHE A 423 6.82 9.52 7.23
C PHE A 423 5.72 9.83 8.24
N ASP A 424 4.57 9.21 8.05
CA ASP A 424 3.46 9.26 9.01
C ASP A 424 3.54 8.08 10.00
N ILE A 425 3.08 8.33 11.23
CA ILE A 425 2.95 7.29 12.26
C ILE A 425 1.47 7.00 12.48
N LYS A 426 1.10 5.70 12.45
CA LYS A 426 -0.23 5.21 12.83
C LYS A 426 -0.09 4.32 14.06
N LEU A 427 -0.91 4.57 15.08
CA LEU A 427 -1.04 3.68 16.24
C LEU A 427 -2.23 2.75 15.98
N SER A 428 -1.93 1.50 15.66
CA SER A 428 -2.93 0.47 15.38
C SER A 428 -3.28 -0.27 16.67
N THR A 429 -4.56 -0.19 17.07
CA THR A 429 -5.06 -0.72 18.32
C THR A 429 -5.59 -2.15 18.19
N ARG A 430 -6.10 -2.70 19.26
CA ARG A 430 -6.55 -4.10 19.39
C ARG A 430 -7.60 -4.51 18.36
N PRO A 431 -7.42 -5.64 17.64
CA PRO A 431 -8.44 -6.21 16.76
C PRO A 431 -9.48 -7.03 17.56
N GLU A 432 -10.62 -7.35 16.94
CA GLU A 432 -11.64 -8.23 17.55
C GLU A 432 -11.07 -9.60 17.91
N VAL A 433 -10.30 -10.20 17.00
CA VAL A 433 -9.69 -11.54 17.20
C VAL A 433 -8.25 -11.37 17.68
N ARG A 434 -8.02 -11.54 18.98
CA ARG A 434 -6.73 -11.33 19.63
C ARG A 434 -6.42 -12.39 20.69
N ILE A 435 -5.19 -12.39 21.19
CA ILE A 435 -4.75 -13.15 22.36
C ILE A 435 -4.44 -12.17 23.51
N GLY A 436 -4.44 -12.66 24.75
CA GLY A 436 -4.24 -11.85 25.96
C GLY A 436 -5.51 -11.21 26.50
N SER A 437 -5.44 -10.73 27.75
CA SER A 437 -6.55 -10.03 28.40
C SER A 437 -6.61 -8.54 28.01
N ASP A 438 -7.74 -7.88 28.29
CA ASP A 438 -7.90 -6.46 28.03
C ASP A 438 -6.90 -5.61 28.83
N GLU A 439 -6.55 -6.01 30.06
CA GLU A 439 -5.56 -5.30 30.89
C GLU A 439 -4.15 -5.34 30.27
N VAL A 440 -3.78 -6.44 29.61
CA VAL A 440 -2.50 -6.55 28.89
C VAL A 440 -2.50 -5.62 27.68
N TRP A 441 -3.61 -5.57 26.94
CA TRP A 441 -3.77 -4.67 25.81
C TRP A 441 -3.75 -3.19 26.22
N ASP A 442 -4.46 -2.84 27.31
CA ASP A 442 -4.47 -1.47 27.86
C ASP A 442 -3.05 -0.99 28.20
N LYS A 443 -2.24 -1.88 28.81
CA LYS A 443 -0.83 -1.58 29.11
C LYS A 443 -0.01 -1.37 27.86
N ALA A 444 -0.15 -2.27 26.88
CA ALA A 444 0.64 -2.23 25.65
C ALA A 444 0.32 -0.98 24.80
N GLU A 445 -0.97 -0.71 24.60
CA GLU A 445 -1.43 0.49 23.87
C GLU A 445 -0.98 1.77 24.56
N SER A 446 -1.19 1.87 25.88
CA SER A 446 -0.76 3.04 26.66
C SER A 446 0.76 3.23 26.62
N ALA A 447 1.56 2.16 26.65
CA ALA A 447 3.02 2.25 26.59
C ALA A 447 3.49 2.85 25.25
N LEU A 448 2.95 2.37 24.11
CA LEU A 448 3.28 2.89 22.79
C LEU A 448 2.78 4.33 22.60
N GLU A 449 1.56 4.62 23.00
CA GLU A 449 0.98 5.96 22.90
C GLU A 449 1.76 7.00 23.71
N ASN A 450 2.10 6.66 24.96
CA ASN A 450 2.89 7.54 25.82
C ASN A 450 4.30 7.79 25.26
N ALA A 451 4.92 6.76 24.66
CA ALA A 451 6.23 6.92 24.02
C ALA A 451 6.17 7.92 22.86
N ILE A 452 5.18 7.82 21.97
CA ILE A 452 5.03 8.75 20.85
C ILE A 452 4.73 10.17 21.32
N LYS A 453 3.79 10.33 22.27
CA LYS A 453 3.42 11.63 22.86
C LYS A 453 4.63 12.33 23.48
N LYS A 454 5.48 11.59 24.18
CA LYS A 454 6.68 12.15 24.83
C LYS A 454 7.74 12.56 23.82
N LEU A 455 7.78 11.92 22.67
CA LEU A 455 8.67 12.25 21.56
C LEU A 455 8.13 13.39 20.68
N ASP A 456 6.92 13.89 20.96
CA ASP A 456 6.22 14.95 20.22
C ASP A 456 6.07 14.67 18.70
N TYR A 457 5.93 13.38 18.33
CA TYR A 457 5.61 12.98 16.95
C TYR A 457 4.10 13.03 16.72
N PRO A 458 3.63 13.63 15.61
CA PRO A 458 2.23 13.53 15.20
C PRO A 458 1.90 12.08 14.82
N TYR A 459 0.74 11.59 15.25
CA TYR A 459 0.27 10.26 14.89
C TYR A 459 -1.26 10.24 14.69
N LYS A 460 -1.72 9.23 13.97
CA LYS A 460 -3.14 8.91 13.81
C LYS A 460 -3.44 7.58 14.50
N VAL A 461 -4.62 7.42 15.06
CA VAL A 461 -5.08 6.14 15.61
C VAL A 461 -5.79 5.37 14.50
N ASP A 462 -5.42 4.11 14.33
CA ASP A 462 -6.03 3.16 13.42
C ASP A 462 -6.67 2.03 14.26
N GLU A 463 -7.97 2.16 14.48
CA GLU A 463 -8.70 1.28 15.39
C GLU A 463 -8.87 -0.12 14.77
N GLY A 464 -8.46 -1.15 15.54
CA GLY A 464 -8.67 -2.55 15.16
C GLY A 464 -7.64 -3.13 14.21
N ASP A 465 -6.63 -2.38 13.76
CA ASP A 465 -5.59 -2.85 12.81
C ASP A 465 -4.32 -3.41 13.50
N GLY A 466 -4.34 -3.58 14.81
CA GLY A 466 -3.27 -4.20 15.59
C GLY A 466 -3.03 -5.65 15.20
N ALA A 467 -1.84 -6.19 15.50
CA ALA A 467 -1.57 -7.61 15.33
C ALA A 467 -2.37 -8.41 16.38
N PHE A 468 -2.65 -9.70 16.12
CA PHE A 468 -3.42 -10.53 17.04
C PHE A 468 -2.77 -10.70 18.42
N TYR A 469 -1.48 -10.39 18.55
CA TYR A 469 -0.67 -10.53 19.78
C TYR A 469 -0.27 -9.21 20.45
N GLY A 470 -0.45 -8.06 19.79
CA GLY A 470 -0.11 -6.77 20.39
C GLY A 470 -0.39 -5.56 19.47
N PRO A 471 -0.50 -4.35 20.05
CA PRO A 471 -0.64 -3.10 19.29
C PRO A 471 0.66 -2.77 18.56
N LYS A 472 0.55 -1.96 17.51
CA LYS A 472 1.70 -1.60 16.68
C LYS A 472 1.74 -0.12 16.34
N LEU A 473 2.95 0.38 16.11
CA LEU A 473 3.22 1.61 15.39
C LEU A 473 3.56 1.22 13.95
N ASP A 474 2.80 1.74 13.01
CA ASP A 474 3.07 1.61 11.58
C ASP A 474 3.68 2.91 11.06
N PHE A 475 4.75 2.77 10.27
CA PHE A 475 5.47 3.89 9.65
C PHE A 475 5.19 3.87 8.16
N VAL A 476 4.53 4.94 7.69
CA VAL A 476 4.02 5.06 6.33
C VAL A 476 4.86 6.06 5.56
N LEU A 477 5.49 5.59 4.48
CA LEU A 477 6.26 6.42 3.56
C LEU A 477 5.37 6.96 2.44
N THR A 478 5.61 8.21 2.05
CA THR A 478 5.03 8.79 0.83
C THR A 478 6.07 8.84 -0.28
N ASP A 479 5.77 8.25 -1.44
CA ASP A 479 6.68 8.25 -2.58
C ASP A 479 6.61 9.54 -3.42
N ALA A 480 7.46 9.62 -4.44
CA ALA A 480 7.62 10.80 -5.29
C ALA A 480 6.35 11.22 -6.08
N ILE A 481 5.32 10.39 -6.12
CA ILE A 481 4.03 10.68 -6.76
C ILE A 481 2.85 10.67 -5.77
N GLY A 482 3.15 10.69 -4.47
CA GLY A 482 2.17 10.85 -3.40
C GLY A 482 1.47 9.56 -2.95
N ARG A 483 1.97 8.36 -3.32
CA ARG A 483 1.41 7.09 -2.84
C ARG A 483 1.97 6.73 -1.47
N GLU A 484 1.10 6.25 -0.59
CA GLU A 484 1.46 5.80 0.75
C GLU A 484 1.92 4.33 0.76
N TRP A 485 2.98 4.05 1.50
CA TRP A 485 3.57 2.72 1.68
C TRP A 485 3.86 2.44 3.14
N GLN A 486 3.06 1.59 3.77
CA GLN A 486 3.37 1.08 5.10
C GLN A 486 4.58 0.14 5.00
N CYS A 487 5.69 0.50 5.62
CA CYS A 487 6.96 -0.22 5.59
C CYS A 487 7.44 -0.60 6.98
N GLY A 488 7.80 0.38 7.80
CA GLY A 488 8.28 0.16 9.16
C GLY A 488 7.17 -0.25 10.11
N THR A 489 7.49 -1.12 11.07
CA THR A 489 6.59 -1.50 12.16
C THR A 489 7.34 -1.63 13.47
N PHE A 490 6.65 -1.34 14.59
CA PHE A 490 7.16 -1.51 15.94
C PHE A 490 6.00 -1.97 16.83
N GLN A 491 6.06 -3.19 17.35
CA GLN A 491 4.92 -3.85 18.00
C GLN A 491 5.33 -4.32 19.40
N ALA A 492 4.52 -3.99 20.41
CA ALA A 492 4.75 -4.42 21.78
C ALA A 492 3.96 -5.70 22.08
N ASP A 493 4.66 -6.80 22.36
CA ASP A 493 4.10 -8.10 22.63
C ASP A 493 4.41 -8.53 24.07
N PHE A 494 3.37 -8.69 24.86
CA PHE A 494 3.42 -9.18 26.23
C PHE A 494 3.00 -10.66 26.36
N ASN A 495 2.59 -11.28 25.23
CA ASN A 495 1.97 -12.60 25.22
C ASN A 495 2.95 -13.70 24.79
N LEU A 496 3.72 -13.49 23.73
CA LEU A 496 4.59 -14.51 23.16
C LEU A 496 5.72 -14.95 24.11
N PRO A 497 6.37 -14.04 24.87
CA PRO A 497 7.35 -14.44 25.87
C PRO A 497 6.79 -15.39 26.93
N ASP A 498 5.60 -15.13 27.46
CA ASP A 498 4.92 -16.00 28.44
C ASP A 498 4.58 -17.36 27.82
N ARG A 499 4.00 -17.38 26.62
CA ARG A 499 3.62 -18.62 25.90
C ARG A 499 4.79 -19.54 25.56
N LEU A 500 5.99 -19.00 25.41
CA LEU A 500 7.21 -19.74 25.06
C LEU A 500 8.22 -19.80 26.21
N ASP A 501 7.79 -19.54 27.43
CA ASP A 501 8.58 -19.62 28.68
C ASP A 501 9.87 -18.77 28.62
N ALA A 502 9.84 -17.60 27.97
CA ALA A 502 10.95 -16.66 28.00
C ALA A 502 11.00 -15.92 29.34
N GLU A 503 12.09 -16.10 30.08
CA GLU A 503 12.23 -15.57 31.44
C GLU A 503 13.55 -14.81 31.63
N TYR A 504 13.55 -13.87 32.58
CA TYR A 504 14.76 -13.26 33.13
C TYR A 504 14.64 -13.17 34.67
N VAL A 505 15.77 -13.12 35.36
CA VAL A 505 15.83 -12.89 36.81
C VAL A 505 15.82 -11.40 37.07
N GLY A 506 14.81 -10.91 37.77
CA GLY A 506 14.66 -9.53 38.16
C GLY A 506 15.59 -9.09 39.28
N GLU A 507 15.57 -7.80 39.61
CA GLU A 507 16.34 -7.25 40.74
C GLU A 507 15.87 -7.83 42.10
N ASP A 508 14.59 -8.22 42.16
CA ASP A 508 13.97 -8.89 43.30
C ASP A 508 14.36 -10.37 43.46
N GLY A 509 15.19 -10.90 42.55
CA GLY A 509 15.63 -12.29 42.51
C GLY A 509 14.58 -13.27 41.99
N ASN A 510 13.38 -12.81 41.60
CA ASN A 510 12.33 -13.63 41.02
C ASN A 510 12.44 -13.70 39.51
N LYS A 511 11.75 -14.69 38.93
CA LYS A 511 11.62 -14.82 37.48
C LYS A 511 10.49 -13.94 36.96
N HIS A 512 10.73 -13.28 35.86
CA HIS A 512 9.78 -12.42 35.14
C HIS A 512 9.82 -12.71 33.66
N HIS A 513 8.71 -12.47 32.94
CA HIS A 513 8.69 -12.49 31.47
C HIS A 513 9.06 -11.11 30.93
N PRO A 514 9.99 -11.04 29.94
CA PRO A 514 10.30 -9.78 29.28
C PRO A 514 9.13 -9.34 28.39
N VAL A 515 9.08 -8.06 28.05
CA VAL A 515 8.31 -7.60 26.90
C VAL A 515 9.14 -7.88 25.65
N MET A 516 8.50 -8.41 24.62
CA MET A 516 9.10 -8.62 23.32
C MET A 516 8.62 -7.56 22.34
N ILE A 517 9.53 -6.80 21.81
CA ILE A 517 9.20 -5.79 20.79
C ILE A 517 9.59 -6.38 19.43
N HIS A 518 8.62 -6.52 18.54
CA HIS A 518 8.85 -6.88 17.13
C HIS A 518 9.07 -5.61 16.33
N ARG A 519 10.12 -5.58 15.51
CA ARG A 519 10.37 -4.41 14.66
C ARG A 519 10.86 -4.81 13.27
N ALA A 520 10.44 -4.05 12.28
CA ALA A 520 11.02 -4.02 10.95
C ALA A 520 11.13 -2.57 10.49
N ILE A 521 12.17 -2.23 9.72
CA ILE A 521 12.37 -0.88 9.16
C ILE A 521 11.91 -0.85 7.72
N LEU A 522 12.36 -1.80 6.90
CA LEU A 522 11.97 -1.93 5.50
C LEU A 522 10.68 -2.74 5.32
N GLY A 523 10.38 -3.63 6.24
CA GLY A 523 9.33 -4.65 6.15
C GLY A 523 9.83 -5.89 5.41
N SER A 524 9.89 -5.87 4.08
CA SER A 524 10.61 -6.89 3.30
C SER A 524 11.50 -6.24 2.25
N PHE A 525 12.65 -6.89 1.96
CA PHE A 525 13.58 -6.40 0.94
C PHE A 525 12.93 -6.33 -0.43
N GLU A 526 12.15 -7.33 -0.80
CA GLU A 526 11.46 -7.40 -2.08
C GLU A 526 10.55 -6.20 -2.28
N ARG A 527 9.64 -5.97 -1.33
CA ARG A 527 8.69 -4.84 -1.39
C ARG A 527 9.41 -3.50 -1.35
N PHE A 528 10.40 -3.35 -0.48
CA PHE A 528 11.10 -2.08 -0.35
C PHE A 528 11.97 -1.75 -1.58
N ILE A 529 12.62 -2.75 -2.19
CA ILE A 529 13.33 -2.58 -3.47
C ILE A 529 12.34 -2.17 -4.57
N GLY A 530 11.16 -2.78 -4.62
CA GLY A 530 10.09 -2.36 -5.53
C GLY A 530 9.71 -0.88 -5.34
N ILE A 531 9.51 -0.45 -4.09
CA ILE A 531 9.21 0.95 -3.74
C ILE A 531 10.35 1.88 -4.17
N LEU A 532 11.61 1.52 -3.91
CA LEU A 532 12.77 2.31 -4.33
C LEU A 532 12.85 2.45 -5.86
N ILE A 533 12.64 1.36 -6.60
CA ILE A 533 12.63 1.40 -8.08
C ILE A 533 11.56 2.38 -8.58
N GLU A 534 10.36 2.34 -8.02
CA GLU A 534 9.26 3.21 -8.40
C GLU A 534 9.48 4.67 -7.95
N ASN A 535 9.92 4.88 -6.70
CA ASN A 535 10.21 6.21 -6.17
C ASN A 535 11.23 6.96 -7.02
N TYR A 536 12.30 6.27 -7.42
CA TYR A 536 13.37 6.84 -8.22
C TYR A 536 13.17 6.71 -9.74
N ALA A 537 12.06 6.13 -10.20
CA ALA A 537 11.84 5.80 -11.62
C ALA A 537 13.02 5.03 -12.24
N GLY A 538 13.61 4.12 -11.47
CA GLY A 538 14.80 3.34 -11.82
C GLY A 538 16.14 4.08 -11.70
N LYS A 539 16.15 5.40 -11.50
CA LYS A 539 17.37 6.21 -11.33
C LYS A 539 17.83 6.21 -9.87
N LEU A 540 18.18 5.02 -9.38
CA LEU A 540 18.61 4.84 -7.99
C LEU A 540 19.79 5.75 -7.61
N PRO A 541 19.94 6.11 -6.31
CA PRO A 541 21.13 6.80 -5.80
C PRO A 541 22.39 6.05 -6.22
N PHE A 542 23.47 6.77 -6.50
CA PHE A 542 24.69 6.19 -7.09
C PHE A 542 25.22 4.99 -6.29
N TRP A 543 25.28 5.11 -4.97
CA TRP A 543 25.75 4.05 -4.08
C TRP A 543 24.90 2.76 -4.15
N LEU A 544 23.60 2.88 -4.48
CA LEU A 544 22.65 1.76 -4.58
C LEU A 544 22.47 1.26 -6.03
N ALA A 545 22.87 2.03 -7.03
CA ALA A 545 22.72 1.65 -8.45
C ALA A 545 23.40 0.30 -8.74
N PRO A 546 22.70 -0.66 -9.42
CA PRO A 546 23.24 -2.01 -9.64
C PRO A 546 24.49 -2.02 -10.53
N GLN A 547 24.55 -1.10 -11.47
CA GLN A 547 25.65 -0.79 -12.37
C GLN A 547 25.88 0.71 -12.27
N GLN A 548 27.03 1.12 -11.74
CA GLN A 548 27.29 2.54 -11.42
C GLN A 548 27.92 3.29 -12.59
N VAL A 549 28.84 2.63 -13.25
CA VAL A 549 29.60 3.21 -14.37
C VAL A 549 29.70 2.20 -15.52
N VAL A 550 29.48 2.68 -16.74
CA VAL A 550 29.83 1.91 -17.94
C VAL A 550 30.89 2.66 -18.72
N ILE A 551 31.96 1.97 -19.07
CA ILE A 551 33.03 2.48 -19.92
C ILE A 551 32.78 1.97 -21.34
N ALA A 552 32.44 2.87 -22.26
CA ALA A 552 32.10 2.55 -23.66
C ALA A 552 33.23 2.98 -24.60
N SER A 553 33.92 2.01 -25.20
CA SER A 553 34.91 2.29 -26.24
C SER A 553 34.24 2.75 -27.54
N ILE A 554 34.79 3.78 -28.18
CA ILE A 554 34.30 4.28 -29.49
C ILE A 554 34.88 3.44 -30.61
N VAL A 555 36.13 3.01 -30.47
CA VAL A 555 36.86 2.18 -31.44
C VAL A 555 37.68 1.12 -30.69
N SER A 556 37.98 0.00 -31.35
CA SER A 556 38.66 -1.16 -30.73
C SER A 556 40.08 -0.84 -30.28
N GLU A 557 40.77 0.12 -30.90
CA GLU A 557 42.14 0.50 -30.57
C GLU A 557 42.31 1.16 -29.19
N VAL A 558 41.20 1.44 -28.51
CA VAL A 558 41.21 2.02 -27.14
C VAL A 558 40.72 1.02 -26.08
N ASN A 559 40.44 -0.21 -26.46
CA ASN A 559 39.91 -1.24 -25.55
C ASN A 559 40.81 -1.51 -24.34
N ASP A 560 42.13 -1.46 -24.53
CA ASP A 560 43.14 -1.61 -23.47
C ASP A 560 42.99 -0.49 -22.41
N TYR A 561 42.82 0.77 -22.85
CA TYR A 561 42.59 1.90 -21.95
C TYR A 561 41.23 1.81 -21.27
N ALA A 562 40.20 1.32 -21.95
CA ALA A 562 38.89 1.11 -21.34
C ALA A 562 38.95 0.06 -20.21
N ILE A 563 39.76 -1.00 -20.39
CA ILE A 563 39.99 -2.01 -19.35
C ILE A 563 40.77 -1.42 -18.17
N GLU A 564 41.83 -0.66 -18.43
CA GLU A 564 42.57 0.05 -17.38
C GLU A 564 41.65 0.97 -16.53
N VAL A 565 40.79 1.76 -17.17
CA VAL A 565 39.83 2.64 -16.47
C VAL A 565 38.86 1.80 -15.62
N GLN A 566 38.39 0.66 -16.12
CA GLN A 566 37.52 -0.22 -15.35
C GLN A 566 38.21 -0.76 -14.09
N GLU A 567 39.45 -1.24 -14.22
CA GLU A 567 40.23 -1.76 -13.10
C GLU A 567 40.44 -0.69 -12.03
N LEU A 568 40.83 0.52 -12.43
CA LEU A 568 41.01 1.65 -11.52
C LEU A 568 39.72 2.02 -10.77
N LEU A 569 38.57 1.93 -11.40
CA LEU A 569 37.28 2.16 -10.75
C LEU A 569 36.89 1.01 -9.80
N LYS A 570 37.14 -0.24 -10.19
CA LYS A 570 36.92 -1.41 -9.33
C LYS A 570 37.77 -1.37 -8.07
N ASP A 571 39.02 -0.91 -8.17
CA ASP A 571 39.91 -0.69 -7.01
C ASP A 571 39.38 0.36 -6.02
N GLN A 572 38.39 1.16 -6.42
CA GLN A 572 37.67 2.10 -5.56
C GLN A 572 36.27 1.59 -5.18
N ASP A 573 36.01 0.29 -5.23
CA ASP A 573 34.73 -0.35 -4.93
C ASP A 573 33.57 0.16 -5.79
N VAL A 574 33.84 0.64 -7.01
CA VAL A 574 32.81 1.08 -7.96
C VAL A 574 32.39 -0.07 -8.86
N ARG A 575 31.10 -0.33 -8.97
CA ARG A 575 30.54 -1.33 -9.90
C ARG A 575 30.62 -0.82 -11.33
N ALA A 576 31.78 -0.99 -11.94
CA ALA A 576 32.11 -0.53 -13.27
C ALA A 576 32.12 -1.70 -14.28
N GLU A 577 31.49 -1.52 -15.43
CA GLU A 577 31.45 -2.45 -16.55
C GLU A 577 32.00 -1.83 -17.81
N ILE A 578 32.43 -2.66 -18.76
CA ILE A 578 32.93 -2.20 -20.06
C ILE A 578 32.00 -2.61 -21.20
N ASP A 579 31.82 -1.72 -22.16
CA ASP A 579 31.12 -2.00 -23.40
C ASP A 579 32.10 -1.88 -24.60
N LEU A 580 32.66 -3.01 -24.99
CA LEU A 580 33.59 -3.13 -26.11
C LEU A 580 32.90 -3.57 -27.42
N ARG A 581 31.55 -3.61 -27.47
CA ARG A 581 30.81 -4.00 -28.68
C ARG A 581 31.20 -3.11 -29.85
N ASN A 582 31.24 -3.68 -31.05
CA ASN A 582 31.48 -2.91 -32.28
C ASN A 582 30.19 -2.21 -32.73
N GLU A 583 29.72 -1.24 -31.94
CA GLU A 583 28.51 -0.48 -32.16
C GLU A 583 28.77 1.03 -32.07
N LYS A 584 27.90 1.82 -32.72
CA LYS A 584 28.01 3.28 -32.64
C LYS A 584 27.85 3.75 -31.18
N ILE A 585 28.67 4.71 -30.76
CA ILE A 585 28.62 5.24 -29.40
C ILE A 585 27.22 5.75 -29.02
N SER A 586 26.48 6.33 -29.95
CA SER A 586 25.09 6.78 -29.73
C SER A 586 24.14 5.62 -29.38
N TYR A 587 24.36 4.42 -29.96
CA TYR A 587 23.61 3.23 -29.62
C TYR A 587 23.96 2.74 -28.19
N LYS A 588 25.26 2.63 -27.88
CA LYS A 588 25.73 2.22 -26.54
C LYS A 588 25.19 3.16 -25.45
N VAL A 589 25.28 4.48 -25.68
CA VAL A 589 24.76 5.49 -24.75
C VAL A 589 23.24 5.33 -24.54
N ARG A 590 22.48 5.10 -25.61
CA ARG A 590 21.03 4.89 -25.50
C ARG A 590 20.70 3.59 -24.75
N ASP A 591 21.40 2.49 -25.04
CA ASP A 591 21.21 1.19 -24.41
C ASP A 591 21.46 1.27 -22.88
N HIS A 592 22.59 1.88 -22.47
CA HIS A 592 22.92 2.02 -21.05
C HIS A 592 22.05 3.08 -20.35
N SER A 593 21.60 4.13 -21.04
CA SER A 593 20.65 5.11 -20.49
C SER A 593 19.27 4.50 -20.25
N SER A 594 18.81 3.55 -21.11
CA SER A 594 17.55 2.84 -20.88
C SER A 594 17.62 1.93 -19.65
N LYS A 595 18.80 1.35 -19.38
CA LYS A 595 19.09 0.56 -18.15
C LYS A 595 19.35 1.43 -16.92
N LYS A 596 19.19 2.74 -17.02
CA LYS A 596 19.36 3.71 -15.93
C LYS A 596 20.75 3.77 -15.31
N VAL A 597 21.80 3.45 -16.09
CA VAL A 597 23.18 3.56 -15.63
C VAL A 597 23.51 5.02 -15.29
N PRO A 598 23.97 5.35 -14.06
CA PRO A 598 24.20 6.73 -13.65
C PRO A 598 25.25 7.47 -14.46
N ILE A 599 26.37 6.80 -14.77
CA ILE A 599 27.52 7.40 -15.45
C ILE A 599 27.95 6.52 -16.63
N ILE A 600 28.10 7.12 -17.80
CA ILE A 600 28.68 6.52 -18.99
C ILE A 600 29.97 7.29 -19.31
N LEU A 601 31.10 6.56 -19.32
CA LEU A 601 32.40 7.08 -19.76
C LEU A 601 32.64 6.68 -21.19
N ALA A 602 32.63 7.64 -22.12
CA ALA A 602 32.99 7.37 -23.51
C ALA A 602 34.48 7.59 -23.73
N ILE A 603 35.14 6.62 -24.39
CA ILE A 603 36.58 6.65 -24.63
C ILE A 603 36.86 6.48 -26.12
N GLY A 604 37.52 7.48 -26.69
CA GLY A 604 38.04 7.49 -28.05
C GLY A 604 39.57 7.61 -28.07
N LYS A 605 40.14 7.76 -29.27
CA LYS A 605 41.61 7.88 -29.43
C LYS A 605 42.17 9.12 -28.72
N LYS A 606 41.42 10.22 -28.67
CA LYS A 606 41.84 11.45 -27.99
C LYS A 606 41.91 11.25 -26.50
N GLU A 607 40.85 10.68 -25.90
CA GLU A 607 40.79 10.39 -24.46
C GLU A 607 41.93 9.47 -24.01
N LYS A 608 42.31 8.47 -24.82
CA LYS A 608 43.44 7.58 -24.52
C LYS A 608 44.78 8.33 -24.55
N ILE A 609 45.01 9.22 -25.54
CA ILE A 609 46.24 10.00 -25.67
C ILE A 609 46.36 11.00 -24.54
N ASP A 610 45.30 11.73 -24.23
CA ASP A 610 45.28 12.82 -23.27
C ASP A 610 45.07 12.31 -21.82
N GLN A 611 44.89 10.99 -21.61
CA GLN A 611 44.57 10.36 -20.31
C GLN A 611 43.32 10.97 -19.65
N THR A 612 42.29 11.17 -20.46
CA THR A 612 41.00 11.76 -20.06
C THR A 612 39.85 10.77 -20.28
N VAL A 613 38.67 11.10 -19.81
CA VAL A 613 37.41 10.41 -20.07
C VAL A 613 36.30 11.39 -20.39
N SER A 614 35.43 11.07 -21.33
CA SER A 614 34.24 11.83 -21.63
C SER A 614 33.07 11.33 -20.77
N VAL A 615 32.70 12.08 -19.74
CA VAL A 615 31.71 11.73 -18.72
C VAL A 615 30.33 12.20 -19.13
N ARG A 616 29.37 11.29 -19.22
CA ARG A 616 27.96 11.58 -19.40
C ARG A 616 27.15 11.05 -18.23
N ARG A 617 26.29 11.89 -17.64
CA ARG A 617 25.44 11.55 -16.52
C ARG A 617 24.00 11.28 -16.97
N ILE A 618 23.32 10.36 -16.29
CA ILE A 618 21.91 10.07 -16.57
C ILE A 618 21.05 11.33 -16.40
N GLY A 619 20.14 11.56 -17.36
CA GLY A 619 19.25 12.73 -17.34
C GLY A 619 19.88 14.01 -17.91
N SER A 620 21.19 14.02 -18.24
CA SER A 620 21.85 15.12 -18.95
C SER A 620 22.19 14.73 -20.40
N ASN A 621 22.09 15.72 -21.30
CA ASN A 621 22.62 15.61 -22.66
C ASN A 621 24.06 16.10 -22.76
N ASP A 622 24.56 16.77 -21.74
CA ASP A 622 25.91 17.33 -21.70
C ASP A 622 26.95 16.24 -21.48
N THR A 623 28.12 16.45 -22.05
CA THR A 623 29.29 15.57 -21.86
C THR A 623 30.44 16.43 -21.38
N GLU A 624 31.04 16.04 -20.28
CA GLU A 624 32.20 16.72 -19.69
C GLU A 624 33.45 15.88 -19.92
N VAL A 625 34.54 16.49 -20.35
CA VAL A 625 35.84 15.82 -20.49
C VAL A 625 36.66 16.10 -19.25
N LEU A 626 37.01 15.04 -18.51
CA LEU A 626 37.75 15.12 -17.27
C LEU A 626 39.07 14.36 -17.37
N ASP A 627 40.09 14.84 -16.67
CA ASP A 627 41.27 14.04 -16.37
C ASP A 627 40.88 12.76 -15.64
N LEU A 628 41.50 11.63 -15.96
CA LEU A 628 41.11 10.32 -15.42
C LEU A 628 41.15 10.27 -13.90
N LYS A 629 42.20 10.86 -13.26
CA LYS A 629 42.34 10.85 -11.80
C LYS A 629 41.24 11.71 -11.14
N GLU A 630 40.90 12.85 -11.75
CA GLU A 630 39.83 13.70 -11.24
C GLU A 630 38.45 13.02 -11.38
N ALA A 631 38.20 12.36 -12.53
CA ALA A 631 36.96 11.60 -12.73
C ALA A 631 36.81 10.48 -11.68
N ILE A 632 37.86 9.69 -11.44
CA ILE A 632 37.85 8.64 -10.42
C ILE A 632 37.58 9.22 -9.02
N LYS A 633 38.22 10.33 -8.67
CA LYS A 633 38.02 11.00 -7.37
C LYS A 633 36.59 11.46 -7.19
N GLN A 634 35.98 12.06 -8.22
CA GLN A 634 34.57 12.50 -8.17
C GLN A 634 33.63 11.29 -8.03
N ILE A 635 33.81 10.26 -8.82
CA ILE A 635 33.00 9.04 -8.80
C ILE A 635 33.09 8.33 -7.44
N LYS A 636 34.31 8.24 -6.87
CA LYS A 636 34.52 7.69 -5.52
C LYS A 636 33.74 8.46 -4.45
N LYS A 637 33.75 9.80 -4.54
CA LYS A 637 32.98 10.65 -3.61
C LYS A 637 31.48 10.40 -3.70
N GLU A 638 30.95 10.17 -4.89
CA GLU A 638 29.54 9.85 -5.09
C GLU A 638 29.17 8.44 -4.63
N ASN A 639 30.13 7.52 -4.57
CA ASN A 639 29.92 6.17 -4.06
C ASN A 639 29.78 6.09 -2.54
N SER A 640 30.10 7.17 -1.82
CA SER A 640 29.84 7.28 -0.39
C SER A 640 28.39 7.73 -0.15
N ILE A 641 27.74 7.14 0.84
CA ILE A 641 26.44 7.65 1.32
C ILE A 641 26.70 9.02 1.90
N GLN A 642 26.04 10.04 1.36
CA GLN A 642 26.15 11.40 1.92
C GLN A 642 25.22 11.45 3.14
N HIS A 643 25.81 11.51 4.33
CA HIS A 643 25.12 11.76 5.60
C HIS A 643 24.83 13.24 5.78
#